data_4d512fa39cf9fe2b06385bdf61550206
#
_entry.id   4d512fa39cf9fe2b06385bdf61550206
#
_cell.length_a   1.000
_cell.length_b   1.000
_cell.length_c   1.000
_cell.angle_alpha   90.00
_cell.angle_beta   90.00
_cell.angle_gamma   90.00
#
_symmetry.space_group_name_H-M   'P 1'
#
loop_
_entity.id
_entity.type
_entity.pdbx_description
1 polymer ?
#
loop_
_entity_poly.entity_id
_entity_poly.type
_entity_poly.pdbx_seq_one_letter_code
_entity_poly.pdbx_strand_id
1 'polypeptide(L)'
;MAYVNMTKDFSEMRRTIPGLGLTRRQIVAFGSGVLCGIPFFLVSKLAIGLDTTEAVMVMAASAFPVVFCLLYKKDGMYIEKHLRYWYETHFVRNTERPYVTRNIYDAVVKSRQLQKEVEQIVFKGKSAEEIAAVKASGETSEIKLAKKKFVIPLSGPVDRATKRELEKAVKKAKLTGQIPESAQETIPYRIPYEDGIFESAPGYYTQTIAFEDITYQLLDNDPKNILFERWCKLINYFDPDIHFQFNYANMEIDKKQYSKDFIIPPQNDTCNLVRKEYSDMLVGQFAKGTNSLRKERYLTYGIHAADYRAAQLRMAKINKQIEQHLKRLGSKTHILSGYERLELLFRIFHPATTEKLMWNFDMPVKTGLSSKDFIAPSSFSFRSGPELNATRYFRSGDRIGAVSYIKVFASDMEDRIINDILTLDSNVWLSIHADTIPRNTALVIAKDNIAKVQGMIMNEQKNANQSGYDMYMLPPEMETYKEAGEKLYHSLQRKDEQLFNAVITVVQTAATRKELENNILELNGILSPYQCSLVRLDNRQEQGYMSSLPLGNNTIEVKRTFTTTDMAIFIPFTTKELYSNGQYYGMNSLSNNVILVNRKDLVNPNGLVFGMPGYGKTFLIKREILDVFLKTPDDRMIIDPEGEYKWLVRMLGGQTIRISLNSPIHINPMEINLTVKNEKDKDYDPVSAKINFVVSLCELILGNNSSLGKREVATIDYACKNVYYRYAKNPIPENMPILEDLYNELRSLDGEMEEIGRSLSVALSRYTSGSLSYFNHRSNVDINSRLVCFDLKEMDNNQRDLTMLIIQEAIWDRVAANREKGRSTWVDIDEFHRVATRCRI
;
A
#
# COMPACT_ATOMS: atom_id res chain seq x y z
N MET A 1 -2.37 21.23 -5.70
CA MET A 1 -3.56 20.43 -5.31
C MET A 1 -4.36 20.19 -6.57
N ALA A 2 -4.70 18.92 -6.87
CA ALA A 2 -5.59 18.66 -7.98
C ALA A 2 -7.03 18.94 -7.49
N TYR A 3 -7.60 19.99 -7.98
CA TYR A 3 -9.02 20.31 -7.81
C TYR A 3 -9.78 19.73 -8.98
N VAL A 4 -10.80 18.95 -8.71
CA VAL A 4 -11.66 18.36 -9.73
C VAL A 4 -13.09 18.83 -9.50
N ASN A 5 -13.67 19.44 -10.53
CA ASN A 5 -15.11 19.73 -10.54
C ASN A 5 -15.86 18.41 -10.67
N MET A 6 -16.55 18.03 -9.59
CA MET A 6 -17.32 16.79 -9.54
C MET A 6 -18.52 16.88 -10.46
N THR A 7 -18.71 15.87 -11.27
CA THR A 7 -19.89 15.77 -12.12
C THR A 7 -21.13 15.64 -11.27
N LYS A 8 -22.12 16.49 -11.52
CA LYS A 8 -23.42 16.41 -10.81
C LYS A 8 -24.06 15.05 -11.06
N ASP A 9 -24.68 14.48 -10.04
CA ASP A 9 -25.33 13.17 -10.13
C ASP A 9 -26.58 13.25 -11.01
N PHE A 10 -26.42 12.89 -12.27
CA PHE A 10 -27.52 12.85 -13.24
C PHE A 10 -28.47 11.67 -13.05
N SER A 11 -28.16 10.72 -12.15
CA SER A 11 -29.04 9.59 -11.84
C SER A 11 -30.36 10.01 -11.21
N GLU A 12 -30.41 11.21 -10.62
CA GLU A 12 -31.64 11.77 -10.04
C GLU A 12 -32.56 12.41 -11.08
N MET A 13 -32.05 12.80 -12.25
CA MET A 13 -32.87 13.38 -13.31
C MET A 13 -33.61 12.29 -14.09
N ARG A 14 -34.94 12.24 -13.95
CA ARG A 14 -35.78 11.20 -14.56
C ARG A 14 -36.46 11.66 -15.82
N ARG A 15 -36.63 10.71 -16.76
CA ARG A 15 -37.48 10.94 -17.95
C ARG A 15 -38.93 11.12 -17.53
N THR A 16 -39.49 12.30 -17.83
CA THR A 16 -40.93 12.54 -17.80
C THR A 16 -41.54 12.10 -19.10
N ILE A 17 -42.79 11.62 -19.07
CA ILE A 17 -43.51 11.26 -20.30
C ILE A 17 -43.96 12.56 -20.97
N PRO A 18 -43.62 12.72 -22.29
CA PRO A 18 -44.04 13.88 -23.05
C PRO A 18 -45.56 14.06 -22.98
N GLY A 19 -46.03 15.26 -22.67
CA GLY A 19 -47.46 15.57 -22.58
C GLY A 19 -48.06 15.42 -21.17
N LEU A 20 -47.54 14.60 -20.28
CA LEU A 20 -48.03 14.41 -18.91
C LEU A 20 -47.16 15.06 -17.84
N GLY A 21 -45.89 15.38 -18.16
CA GLY A 21 -44.99 15.97 -17.17
C GLY A 21 -44.61 15.03 -16.01
N LEU A 22 -45.12 13.81 -15.97
CA LEU A 22 -44.95 12.82 -14.92
C LEU A 22 -43.95 11.74 -15.34
N THR A 23 -43.16 11.23 -14.38
CA THR A 23 -42.31 10.04 -14.60
C THR A 23 -43.17 8.76 -14.60
N ARG A 24 -42.70 7.71 -15.28
CA ARG A 24 -43.37 6.40 -15.28
C ARG A 24 -43.71 5.91 -13.86
N ARG A 25 -42.81 6.18 -12.91
CA ARG A 25 -43.01 5.76 -11.51
C ARG A 25 -44.09 6.56 -10.81
N GLN A 26 -44.18 7.87 -11.08
CA GLN A 26 -45.28 8.70 -10.57
C GLN A 26 -46.64 8.23 -11.09
N ILE A 27 -46.72 7.88 -12.37
CA ILE A 27 -47.94 7.33 -12.95
C ILE A 27 -48.31 6.00 -12.27
N VAL A 28 -47.36 5.09 -12.07
CA VAL A 28 -47.61 3.82 -11.37
C VAL A 28 -48.01 4.10 -9.91
N ALA A 29 -47.36 5.04 -9.22
CA ALA A 29 -47.64 5.37 -7.85
C ALA A 29 -49.07 5.96 -7.68
N PHE A 30 -49.45 6.92 -8.53
CA PHE A 30 -50.80 7.48 -8.52
C PHE A 30 -51.85 6.45 -8.95
N GLY A 31 -51.58 5.66 -9.99
CA GLY A 31 -52.49 4.60 -10.42
C GLY A 31 -52.71 3.53 -9.37
N SER A 32 -51.67 3.06 -8.70
CA SER A 32 -51.76 2.10 -7.59
C SER A 32 -52.45 2.70 -6.35
N GLY A 33 -52.20 3.99 -6.05
CA GLY A 33 -52.87 4.73 -5.00
C GLY A 33 -54.37 4.82 -5.21
N VAL A 34 -54.81 5.19 -6.43
CA VAL A 34 -56.22 5.23 -6.83
C VAL A 34 -56.83 3.84 -6.72
N LEU A 35 -56.18 2.81 -7.21
CA LEU A 35 -56.62 1.43 -7.18
C LEU A 35 -56.83 0.89 -5.77
N CYS A 36 -55.91 1.23 -4.87
CA CYS A 36 -56.08 0.95 -3.42
C CYS A 36 -57.13 1.80 -2.73
N GLY A 37 -57.35 3.03 -3.17
CA GLY A 37 -58.34 3.94 -2.58
C GLY A 37 -59.78 3.66 -2.96
N ILE A 38 -60.04 3.09 -4.17
CA ILE A 38 -61.40 2.78 -4.68
C ILE A 38 -62.22 1.93 -3.71
N PRO A 39 -61.72 0.82 -3.10
CA PRO A 39 -62.52 0.06 -2.12
C PRO A 39 -62.95 0.91 -0.93
N PHE A 40 -62.04 1.75 -0.42
CA PHE A 40 -62.35 2.64 0.72
C PHE A 40 -63.37 3.70 0.33
N PHE A 41 -63.31 4.21 -0.87
CA PHE A 41 -64.33 5.12 -1.39
C PHE A 41 -65.71 4.45 -1.47
N LEU A 42 -65.78 3.22 -2.01
CA LEU A 42 -67.03 2.47 -2.15
C LEU A 42 -67.62 2.15 -0.76
N VAL A 43 -66.79 1.69 0.17
CA VAL A 43 -67.27 1.39 1.54
C VAL A 43 -67.74 2.64 2.26
N SER A 44 -67.01 3.76 2.16
CA SER A 44 -67.41 5.01 2.82
C SER A 44 -68.71 5.61 2.27
N LYS A 45 -68.92 5.50 0.94
CA LYS A 45 -70.13 6.00 0.26
C LYS A 45 -71.30 5.09 0.39
N LEU A 46 -71.12 3.76 0.15
CA LEU A 46 -72.24 2.80 0.08
C LEU A 46 -72.59 2.19 1.43
N ALA A 47 -71.61 1.94 2.32
CA ALA A 47 -71.84 1.32 3.64
C ALA A 47 -72.01 2.32 4.78
N ILE A 48 -71.29 3.45 4.76
CA ILE A 48 -71.28 4.46 5.82
C ILE A 48 -72.21 5.65 5.48
N GLY A 49 -72.52 5.89 4.18
CA GLY A 49 -73.40 6.95 3.74
C GLY A 49 -72.79 8.35 3.72
N LEU A 50 -71.47 8.46 3.66
CA LEU A 50 -70.74 9.76 3.63
C LEU A 50 -71.01 10.50 2.33
N ASP A 51 -70.99 11.87 2.41
CA ASP A 51 -71.09 12.71 1.21
C ASP A 51 -69.88 12.41 0.24
N THR A 52 -70.09 12.74 -1.04
CA THR A 52 -69.11 12.44 -2.09
C THR A 52 -67.76 13.09 -1.82
N THR A 53 -67.72 14.30 -1.25
CA THR A 53 -66.52 14.99 -0.86
C THR A 53 -65.76 14.32 0.29
N GLU A 54 -66.48 13.86 1.29
CA GLU A 54 -65.96 13.13 2.44
C GLU A 54 -65.43 11.73 2.02
N ALA A 55 -66.14 11.02 1.16
CA ALA A 55 -65.72 9.72 0.61
C ALA A 55 -64.46 9.87 -0.24
N VAL A 56 -64.29 10.99 -1.00
CA VAL A 56 -63.02 11.26 -1.73
C VAL A 56 -61.89 11.58 -0.78
N MET A 57 -62.14 12.27 0.36
CA MET A 57 -61.09 12.49 1.36
C MET A 57 -60.62 11.19 1.98
N VAL A 58 -61.55 10.24 2.29
CA VAL A 58 -61.18 8.91 2.80
C VAL A 58 -60.38 8.12 1.75
N MET A 59 -60.74 8.21 0.46
CA MET A 59 -59.98 7.63 -0.62
C MET A 59 -58.55 8.19 -0.71
N ALA A 60 -58.43 9.53 -0.62
CA ALA A 60 -57.12 10.19 -0.68
C ALA A 60 -56.24 9.81 0.52
N ALA A 61 -56.83 9.78 1.72
CA ALA A 61 -56.13 9.38 2.97
C ALA A 61 -55.65 7.92 2.91
N SER A 62 -56.44 7.01 2.33
CA SER A 62 -56.06 5.59 2.18
C SER A 62 -55.06 5.36 1.02
N ALA A 63 -55.09 6.17 -0.03
CA ALA A 63 -54.15 6.15 -1.12
C ALA A 63 -52.78 6.74 -0.73
N PHE A 64 -52.74 7.71 0.17
CA PHE A 64 -51.52 8.46 0.53
C PHE A 64 -50.37 7.57 0.99
N PRO A 65 -50.48 6.56 1.86
CA PRO A 65 -49.38 5.71 2.28
C PRO A 65 -48.74 4.94 1.11
N VAL A 66 -49.57 4.48 0.15
CA VAL A 66 -49.10 3.75 -1.03
C VAL A 66 -48.33 4.68 -1.95
N VAL A 67 -48.86 5.85 -2.25
CA VAL A 67 -48.20 6.86 -3.08
C VAL A 67 -46.91 7.34 -2.41
N PHE A 68 -46.95 7.59 -1.09
CA PHE A 68 -45.80 8.00 -0.32
C PHE A 68 -44.68 6.94 -0.36
N CYS A 69 -44.97 5.66 -0.12
CA CYS A 69 -44.00 4.56 -0.16
C CYS A 69 -43.37 4.43 -1.54
N LEU A 70 -44.09 4.65 -2.61
CA LEU A 70 -43.59 4.52 -3.97
C LEU A 70 -42.82 5.74 -4.46
N LEU A 71 -43.08 6.94 -3.94
CA LEU A 71 -42.47 8.19 -4.41
C LEU A 71 -41.36 8.70 -3.49
N TYR A 72 -41.48 8.53 -2.19
CA TYR A 72 -40.54 9.11 -1.24
C TYR A 72 -39.23 8.33 -1.24
N LYS A 73 -38.13 9.08 -1.37
CA LYS A 73 -36.78 8.58 -1.28
C LYS A 73 -36.11 8.99 0.02
N LYS A 74 -35.52 8.02 0.72
CA LYS A 74 -34.64 8.23 1.87
C LYS A 74 -33.28 7.64 1.54
N ASP A 75 -32.21 8.40 1.75
CA ASP A 75 -30.83 7.95 1.57
C ASP A 75 -30.57 7.26 0.22
N GLY A 76 -31.06 7.87 -0.88
CA GLY A 76 -30.89 7.38 -2.26
C GLY A 76 -31.79 6.21 -2.65
N MET A 77 -32.62 5.67 -1.74
CA MET A 77 -33.52 4.55 -2.02
C MET A 77 -34.98 4.90 -1.68
N TYR A 78 -35.90 4.20 -2.35
CA TYR A 78 -37.33 4.32 -2.08
C TYR A 78 -37.72 3.61 -0.80
N ILE A 79 -38.75 4.12 -0.12
CA ILE A 79 -39.27 3.52 1.12
C ILE A 79 -39.68 2.06 0.93
N GLU A 80 -40.27 1.69 -0.21
CA GLU A 80 -40.62 0.28 -0.51
C GLU A 80 -39.45 -0.68 -0.31
N LYS A 81 -38.24 -0.25 -0.72
CA LYS A 81 -37.03 -1.04 -0.55
C LYS A 81 -36.57 -1.04 0.91
N HIS A 82 -36.67 0.09 1.60
CA HIS A 82 -36.40 0.15 3.04
C HIS A 82 -37.30 -0.78 3.84
N LEU A 83 -38.63 -0.79 3.53
CA LEU A 83 -39.59 -1.69 4.16
C LEU A 83 -39.29 -3.16 3.85
N ARG A 84 -38.91 -3.47 2.61
CA ARG A 84 -38.51 -4.82 2.24
C ARG A 84 -37.28 -5.28 3.03
N TYR A 85 -36.22 -4.47 3.14
CA TYR A 85 -35.04 -4.81 3.92
C TYR A 85 -35.35 -4.92 5.42
N TRP A 86 -36.21 -4.03 5.94
CA TRP A 86 -36.68 -4.13 7.30
C TRP A 86 -37.40 -5.46 7.55
N TYR A 87 -38.33 -5.84 6.67
CA TYR A 87 -39.06 -7.11 6.77
C TYR A 87 -38.10 -8.33 6.65
N GLU A 88 -37.20 -8.32 5.68
CA GLU A 88 -36.21 -9.39 5.51
C GLU A 88 -35.33 -9.53 6.76
N THR A 89 -34.88 -8.43 7.36
CA THR A 89 -34.00 -8.45 8.54
C THR A 89 -34.74 -8.93 9.80
N HIS A 90 -36.03 -8.60 9.96
CA HIS A 90 -36.75 -8.92 11.20
C HIS A 90 -37.48 -10.27 11.16
N PHE A 91 -37.91 -10.72 9.99
CA PHE A 91 -38.79 -11.88 9.86
C PHE A 91 -38.23 -13.03 8.99
N VAL A 92 -37.26 -12.78 8.15
CA VAL A 92 -36.83 -13.78 7.16
C VAL A 92 -35.41 -14.29 7.44
N ARG A 93 -34.49 -13.43 7.84
CA ARG A 93 -33.08 -13.77 7.99
C ARG A 93 -32.74 -14.24 9.40
N ASN A 94 -31.96 -15.32 9.50
CA ASN A 94 -31.29 -15.66 10.73
C ASN A 94 -30.24 -14.58 11.06
N THR A 95 -30.46 -13.88 12.17
CA THR A 95 -29.68 -12.71 12.57
C THR A 95 -28.47 -13.09 13.42
N GLU A 96 -28.51 -14.22 14.12
CA GLU A 96 -27.36 -14.81 14.83
C GLU A 96 -26.86 -16.03 14.07
N ARG A 97 -25.57 -16.05 13.78
CA ARG A 97 -24.90 -17.10 13.02
C ARG A 97 -23.64 -17.53 13.77
N PRO A 98 -23.76 -18.54 14.63
CA PRO A 98 -22.62 -19.06 15.36
C PRO A 98 -21.69 -19.81 14.42
N TYR A 99 -20.44 -19.94 14.82
CA TYR A 99 -19.52 -20.89 14.24
C TYR A 99 -20.01 -22.28 14.52
N VAL A 100 -20.20 -23.10 13.47
CA VAL A 100 -20.62 -24.50 13.62
C VAL A 100 -19.39 -25.38 13.54
N THR A 101 -19.03 -25.99 14.67
CA THR A 101 -17.96 -26.99 14.73
C THR A 101 -18.36 -28.24 13.96
N ARG A 102 -17.60 -28.59 12.95
CA ARG A 102 -17.73 -29.88 12.25
C ARG A 102 -16.78 -30.88 12.87
N ASN A 103 -17.31 -32.00 13.32
CA ASN A 103 -16.44 -33.09 13.76
C ASN A 103 -15.70 -33.63 12.53
N ILE A 104 -14.35 -33.59 12.57
CA ILE A 104 -13.49 -34.03 11.46
C ILE A 104 -13.81 -35.50 11.09
N TYR A 105 -14.06 -36.34 12.08
CA TYR A 105 -14.42 -37.76 11.86
C TYR A 105 -15.75 -37.90 11.14
N ASP A 106 -16.76 -37.12 11.49
CA ASP A 106 -18.07 -37.14 10.82
C ASP A 106 -17.99 -36.58 9.39
N ALA A 107 -17.17 -35.56 9.16
CA ALA A 107 -16.93 -35.02 7.83
C ALA A 107 -16.23 -36.03 6.90
N VAL A 108 -15.23 -36.73 7.40
CA VAL A 108 -14.52 -37.81 6.68
C VAL A 108 -15.45 -39.01 6.42
N VAL A 109 -16.26 -39.39 7.41
CA VAL A 109 -17.24 -40.49 7.25
C VAL A 109 -18.31 -40.10 6.23
N LYS A 110 -18.86 -38.88 6.29
CA LYS A 110 -19.83 -38.37 5.29
C LYS A 110 -19.22 -38.25 3.91
N SER A 111 -17.98 -37.75 3.78
CA SER A 111 -17.27 -37.68 2.51
C SER A 111 -17.10 -39.07 1.88
N ARG A 112 -16.69 -40.05 2.68
CA ARG A 112 -16.57 -41.45 2.23
C ARG A 112 -17.93 -42.11 1.89
N GLN A 113 -18.98 -41.76 2.63
CA GLN A 113 -20.34 -42.24 2.33
C GLN A 113 -20.86 -41.59 1.05
N LEU A 114 -20.70 -40.27 0.86
CA LEU A 114 -21.05 -39.58 -0.38
C LEU A 114 -20.27 -40.13 -1.57
N GLN A 115 -18.98 -40.41 -1.41
CA GLN A 115 -18.16 -40.99 -2.45
C GLN A 115 -18.64 -42.38 -2.83
N LYS A 116 -19.01 -43.22 -1.86
CA LYS A 116 -19.63 -44.54 -2.09
C LYS A 116 -21.02 -44.44 -2.74
N GLU A 117 -21.86 -43.48 -2.30
CA GLU A 117 -23.16 -43.24 -2.91
C GLU A 117 -23.03 -42.75 -4.35
N VAL A 118 -22.12 -41.83 -4.64
CA VAL A 118 -21.83 -41.39 -5.99
C VAL A 118 -21.28 -42.52 -6.84
N GLU A 119 -20.37 -43.34 -6.32
CA GLU A 119 -19.88 -44.53 -7.02
C GLU A 119 -21.02 -45.57 -7.29
N GLN A 120 -21.89 -45.81 -6.30
CA GLN A 120 -23.05 -46.70 -6.48
C GLN A 120 -24.06 -46.15 -7.50
N ILE A 121 -24.26 -44.85 -7.56
CA ILE A 121 -25.20 -44.21 -8.51
C ILE A 121 -24.61 -44.19 -9.93
N VAL A 122 -23.34 -43.84 -10.07
CA VAL A 122 -22.63 -43.69 -11.36
C VAL A 122 -22.35 -45.03 -12.01
N PHE A 123 -22.08 -46.07 -11.19
CA PHE A 123 -21.70 -47.40 -11.67
C PHE A 123 -22.79 -48.47 -11.53
N LYS A 124 -24.00 -48.06 -11.23
CA LYS A 124 -25.13 -48.99 -11.08
C LYS A 124 -25.39 -49.72 -12.41
N GLY A 125 -25.11 -51.03 -12.45
CA GLY A 125 -25.35 -51.91 -13.61
C GLY A 125 -24.20 -51.98 -14.62
N LYS A 126 -23.01 -51.45 -14.29
CA LYS A 126 -21.81 -51.53 -15.15
C LYS A 126 -20.86 -52.61 -14.70
N SER A 127 -20.17 -53.27 -15.65
CA SER A 127 -19.10 -54.23 -15.33
C SER A 127 -17.84 -53.57 -14.82
N ALA A 128 -16.94 -54.32 -14.18
CA ALA A 128 -15.67 -53.79 -13.63
C ALA A 128 -14.79 -53.14 -14.70
N GLU A 129 -14.81 -53.66 -15.93
CA GLU A 129 -14.05 -53.10 -17.06
C GLU A 129 -14.66 -51.80 -17.58
N GLU A 130 -15.99 -51.70 -17.64
CA GLU A 130 -16.70 -50.47 -18.01
C GLU A 130 -16.52 -49.37 -16.98
N ILE A 131 -16.44 -49.73 -15.68
CA ILE A 131 -16.14 -48.79 -14.57
C ILE A 131 -14.72 -48.24 -14.71
N ALA A 132 -13.76 -49.10 -15.06
CA ALA A 132 -12.38 -48.65 -15.30
C ALA A 132 -12.25 -47.72 -16.52
N ALA A 133 -13.00 -48.00 -17.60
CA ALA A 133 -13.02 -47.18 -18.78
C ALA A 133 -13.66 -45.81 -18.55
N VAL A 134 -14.75 -45.73 -17.77
CA VAL A 134 -15.42 -44.47 -17.41
C VAL A 134 -14.59 -43.64 -16.43
N LYS A 135 -13.85 -44.30 -15.51
CA LYS A 135 -12.89 -43.57 -14.64
C LYS A 135 -11.70 -43.03 -15.41
N ALA A 136 -11.33 -43.63 -16.55
CA ALA A 136 -10.22 -43.16 -17.41
C ALA A 136 -10.65 -42.08 -18.41
N SER A 137 -11.94 -42.03 -18.84
CA SER A 137 -12.40 -41.10 -19.87
C SER A 137 -12.87 -39.73 -19.37
N GLY A 138 -13.24 -39.58 -18.11
CA GLY A 138 -13.60 -38.30 -17.50
C GLY A 138 -14.79 -37.53 -18.14
N GLU A 139 -15.71 -38.19 -18.86
CA GLU A 139 -16.56 -37.55 -19.87
C GLU A 139 -17.86 -36.88 -19.39
N THR A 140 -18.36 -37.09 -18.16
CA THR A 140 -19.61 -36.43 -17.71
C THR A 140 -19.65 -36.11 -16.23
N SER A 141 -20.15 -34.93 -15.88
CA SER A 141 -20.54 -34.57 -14.52
C SER A 141 -22.05 -34.36 -14.40
N GLU A 142 -22.68 -34.97 -13.39
CA GLU A 142 -24.06 -34.71 -13.06
C GLU A 142 -24.16 -33.63 -12.01
N ILE A 143 -24.87 -32.53 -12.30
CA ILE A 143 -25.16 -31.48 -11.35
C ILE A 143 -26.63 -31.57 -10.91
N LYS A 144 -26.86 -31.72 -9.60
CA LYS A 144 -28.18 -31.72 -8.99
C LYS A 144 -28.51 -30.34 -8.43
N LEU A 145 -29.39 -29.62 -9.11
CA LEU A 145 -29.86 -28.30 -8.67
C LEU A 145 -31.39 -28.33 -8.48
N ALA A 146 -31.84 -28.07 -7.26
CA ALA A 146 -33.27 -27.94 -6.93
C ALA A 146 -34.18 -29.05 -7.47
N LYS A 147 -33.94 -30.31 -7.09
CA LYS A 147 -34.70 -31.51 -7.53
C LYS A 147 -34.63 -31.89 -9.01
N LYS A 148 -33.89 -31.19 -9.87
CA LYS A 148 -33.62 -31.61 -11.25
C LYS A 148 -32.17 -32.01 -11.43
N LYS A 149 -31.94 -33.11 -12.16
CA LYS A 149 -30.61 -33.56 -12.58
C LYS A 149 -30.27 -32.97 -13.94
N PHE A 150 -29.10 -32.39 -14.09
CA PHE A 150 -28.56 -31.92 -15.36
C PHE A 150 -27.31 -32.72 -15.69
N VAL A 151 -27.23 -33.23 -16.89
CA VAL A 151 -26.04 -33.90 -17.41
C VAL A 151 -25.32 -32.88 -18.30
N ILE A 152 -24.10 -32.49 -17.86
CA ILE A 152 -23.29 -31.52 -18.62
C ILE A 152 -22.07 -32.25 -19.16
N PRO A 153 -21.83 -32.21 -20.50
CA PRO A 153 -20.60 -32.75 -21.05
C PRO A 153 -19.39 -31.96 -20.55
N LEU A 154 -18.35 -32.65 -20.13
CA LEU A 154 -17.08 -32.02 -19.61
C LEU A 154 -16.25 -31.35 -20.71
N SER A 155 -16.51 -31.67 -22.00
CA SER A 155 -15.85 -31.04 -23.13
C SER A 155 -16.89 -30.73 -24.23
N GLY A 156 -17.12 -29.43 -24.47
CA GLY A 156 -17.98 -28.94 -25.57
C GLY A 156 -18.99 -27.86 -25.16
N PRO A 157 -19.59 -27.15 -26.11
CA PRO A 157 -20.56 -26.10 -25.79
C PRO A 157 -21.86 -26.71 -25.27
N VAL A 158 -22.31 -26.20 -24.12
CA VAL A 158 -23.62 -26.56 -23.54
C VAL A 158 -24.73 -26.09 -24.46
N ASP A 159 -25.68 -26.99 -24.78
CA ASP A 159 -26.83 -26.66 -25.61
C ASP A 159 -27.63 -25.47 -25.05
N ARG A 160 -28.14 -24.61 -25.94
CA ARG A 160 -28.88 -23.39 -25.60
C ARG A 160 -30.10 -23.62 -24.71
N ALA A 161 -30.76 -24.77 -24.84
CA ALA A 161 -31.92 -25.12 -24.02
C ALA A 161 -31.49 -25.43 -22.58
N THR A 162 -30.46 -26.25 -22.42
CA THR A 162 -29.86 -26.63 -21.13
C THR A 162 -29.27 -25.40 -20.43
N LYS A 163 -28.61 -24.49 -21.17
CA LYS A 163 -28.09 -23.22 -20.62
C LYS A 163 -29.22 -22.35 -20.07
N ARG A 164 -30.32 -22.18 -20.80
CA ARG A 164 -31.50 -21.42 -20.34
C ARG A 164 -32.18 -22.02 -19.14
N GLU A 165 -32.30 -23.36 -19.09
CA GLU A 165 -32.85 -24.06 -17.91
C GLU A 165 -31.92 -23.96 -16.70
N LEU A 166 -30.61 -24.07 -16.91
CA LEU A 166 -29.61 -23.86 -15.88
C LEU A 166 -29.66 -22.41 -15.32
N GLU A 167 -29.73 -21.43 -16.22
CA GLU A 167 -29.88 -20.01 -15.84
C GLU A 167 -31.19 -19.77 -15.06
N LYS A 168 -32.29 -20.41 -15.45
CA LYS A 168 -33.57 -20.36 -14.72
C LYS A 168 -33.46 -21.06 -13.37
N ALA A 169 -32.82 -22.23 -13.29
CA ALA A 169 -32.62 -22.97 -12.06
C ALA A 169 -31.67 -22.20 -11.10
N VAL A 170 -30.60 -21.60 -11.61
CA VAL A 170 -29.69 -20.71 -10.86
C VAL A 170 -30.42 -19.46 -10.39
N LYS A 171 -31.27 -18.86 -11.22
CA LYS A 171 -32.07 -17.70 -10.85
C LYS A 171 -33.13 -18.06 -9.80
N LYS A 172 -33.69 -19.23 -9.87
CA LYS A 172 -34.64 -19.77 -8.87
C LYS A 172 -33.93 -20.17 -7.59
N ALA A 173 -32.75 -20.77 -7.65
CA ALA A 173 -31.89 -21.04 -6.48
C ALA A 173 -31.38 -19.74 -5.83
N LYS A 174 -31.12 -18.68 -6.61
CA LYS A 174 -30.84 -17.32 -6.09
C LYS A 174 -32.06 -16.68 -5.41
N LEU A 175 -33.27 -16.96 -5.88
CA LEU A 175 -34.52 -16.47 -5.29
C LEU A 175 -34.93 -17.26 -4.02
N THR A 176 -34.54 -18.54 -3.95
CA THR A 176 -34.69 -19.42 -2.74
C THR A 176 -33.33 -19.59 -2.05
N GLY A 177 -32.42 -18.60 -2.19
CA GLY A 177 -31.09 -18.63 -1.62
C GLY A 177 -31.15 -19.13 -0.19
N GLN A 178 -30.42 -20.20 0.11
CA GLN A 178 -30.26 -20.70 1.47
C GLN A 178 -29.82 -19.51 2.33
N ILE A 179 -30.67 -19.15 3.28
CA ILE A 179 -30.33 -18.14 4.28
C ILE A 179 -29.18 -18.75 5.06
N PRO A 180 -27.99 -18.07 5.13
CA PRO A 180 -26.88 -18.62 5.88
C PRO A 180 -27.26 -18.88 7.34
N GLU A 181 -26.96 -20.06 7.84
CA GLU A 181 -27.28 -20.46 9.22
C GLU A 181 -26.03 -20.41 10.13
N SER A 182 -24.83 -20.45 9.52
CA SER A 182 -23.56 -20.44 10.22
C SER A 182 -22.67 -19.26 9.81
N ALA A 183 -21.65 -18.96 10.62
CA ALA A 183 -20.64 -17.95 10.31
C ALA A 183 -19.89 -18.31 9.00
N GLN A 184 -19.55 -19.57 8.80
CA GLN A 184 -18.87 -20.06 7.62
C GLN A 184 -19.69 -19.85 6.33
N GLU A 185 -21.00 -20.10 6.37
CA GLU A 185 -21.88 -19.95 5.22
C GLU A 185 -22.12 -18.47 4.85
N THR A 186 -21.94 -17.57 5.80
CA THR A 186 -22.10 -16.13 5.60
C THR A 186 -21.01 -15.53 4.69
N ILE A 187 -19.81 -16.12 4.67
CA ILE A 187 -18.67 -15.59 3.90
C ILE A 187 -18.90 -15.84 2.40
N PRO A 188 -18.90 -14.76 1.55
CA PRO A 188 -19.44 -14.83 0.18
C PRO A 188 -18.39 -15.25 -0.86
N TYR A 189 -17.72 -16.39 -0.71
CA TYR A 189 -16.97 -17.04 -1.79
C TYR A 189 -17.26 -18.54 -1.83
N ARG A 190 -16.99 -19.20 -2.97
CA ARG A 190 -17.22 -20.62 -3.15
C ARG A 190 -15.93 -21.43 -3.00
N ILE A 191 -14.95 -21.18 -3.86
CA ILE A 191 -13.72 -21.95 -3.96
C ILE A 191 -12.53 -21.00 -4.01
N PRO A 192 -11.57 -21.11 -3.08
CA PRO A 192 -10.28 -20.45 -3.18
C PRO A 192 -9.30 -21.37 -3.90
N TYR A 193 -8.58 -20.86 -4.91
CA TYR A 193 -7.49 -21.56 -5.58
C TYR A 193 -6.14 -21.07 -5.05
N GLU A 194 -5.12 -21.91 -5.17
CA GLU A 194 -3.78 -21.64 -4.62
C GLU A 194 -3.10 -20.42 -5.28
N ASP A 195 -3.37 -20.21 -6.57
CA ASP A 195 -2.83 -19.08 -7.36
C ASP A 195 -3.48 -17.71 -7.04
N GLY A 196 -4.35 -17.66 -6.05
CA GLY A 196 -5.01 -16.42 -5.63
C GLY A 196 -6.29 -16.10 -6.38
N ILE A 197 -6.74 -16.91 -7.32
CA ILE A 197 -8.04 -16.77 -7.94
C ILE A 197 -9.09 -17.34 -6.98
N PHE A 198 -10.18 -16.60 -6.76
CA PHE A 198 -11.32 -17.05 -5.98
C PHE A 198 -12.57 -17.12 -6.87
N GLU A 199 -13.28 -18.23 -6.85
CA GLU A 199 -14.65 -18.29 -7.38
C GLU A 199 -15.60 -17.68 -6.35
N SER A 200 -15.97 -16.42 -6.50
CA SER A 200 -16.86 -15.71 -5.58
C SER A 200 -18.34 -16.07 -5.81
N ALA A 201 -18.72 -16.29 -7.06
CA ALA A 201 -20.03 -16.80 -7.44
C ALA A 201 -19.88 -17.77 -8.64
N PRO A 202 -20.89 -18.59 -8.97
CA PRO A 202 -20.78 -19.53 -10.10
C PRO A 202 -20.37 -18.82 -11.40
N GLY A 203 -19.18 -19.18 -11.94
CA GLY A 203 -18.64 -18.59 -13.15
C GLY A 203 -18.15 -17.14 -13.01
N TYR A 204 -18.05 -16.64 -11.76
CA TYR A 204 -17.48 -15.33 -11.46
C TYR A 204 -16.21 -15.48 -10.63
N TYR A 205 -15.09 -15.11 -11.22
CA TYR A 205 -13.76 -15.28 -10.66
C TYR A 205 -13.16 -13.92 -10.30
N THR A 206 -12.46 -13.86 -9.17
CA THR A 206 -11.85 -12.64 -8.65
C THR A 206 -10.41 -12.86 -8.25
N GLN A 207 -9.59 -11.81 -8.39
CA GLN A 207 -8.20 -11.80 -7.95
C GLN A 207 -7.87 -10.49 -7.26
N THR A 208 -6.94 -10.51 -6.31
CA THR A 208 -6.56 -9.34 -5.51
C THR A 208 -5.08 -9.05 -5.68
N ILE A 209 -4.75 -7.79 -5.91
CA ILE A 209 -3.40 -7.27 -6.05
C ILE A 209 -3.17 -6.28 -4.90
N ALA A 210 -2.14 -6.50 -4.10
CA ALA A 210 -1.65 -5.52 -3.14
C ALA A 210 -0.70 -4.54 -3.85
N PHE A 211 -0.73 -3.27 -3.49
CA PHE A 211 0.17 -2.27 -4.04
C PHE A 211 0.68 -1.30 -2.98
N GLU A 212 1.94 -0.86 -3.15
CA GLU A 212 2.62 0.01 -2.20
C GLU A 212 2.23 1.48 -2.37
N ASP A 213 2.40 2.25 -1.31
CA ASP A 213 2.29 3.71 -1.35
C ASP A 213 3.44 4.33 -2.14
N ILE A 214 3.19 5.50 -2.70
CA ILE A 214 4.20 6.33 -3.36
C ILE A 214 4.18 7.73 -2.75
N THR A 215 5.28 8.44 -2.88
CA THR A 215 5.34 9.84 -2.49
C THR A 215 4.53 10.68 -3.47
N TYR A 216 3.34 11.12 -3.04
CA TYR A 216 2.40 11.89 -3.86
C TYR A 216 2.10 13.26 -3.25
N GLN A 217 1.78 13.31 -1.95
CA GLN A 217 1.37 14.55 -1.29
C GLN A 217 2.48 15.59 -1.14
N LEU A 218 3.75 15.14 -1.14
CA LEU A 218 4.93 16.00 -1.00
C LEU A 218 5.49 16.50 -2.34
N LEU A 219 4.88 16.12 -3.47
CA LEU A 219 5.32 16.54 -4.78
C LEU A 219 4.82 17.94 -5.12
N ASP A 220 5.59 18.64 -5.93
CA ASP A 220 5.17 19.87 -6.59
C ASP A 220 4.01 19.61 -7.57
N ASN A 221 3.34 20.68 -8.01
CA ASN A 221 2.11 20.56 -8.81
C ASN A 221 2.31 19.81 -10.13
N ASP A 222 3.40 20.06 -10.87
CA ASP A 222 3.60 19.43 -12.19
C ASP A 222 3.82 17.90 -12.10
N PRO A 223 4.75 17.35 -11.27
CA PRO A 223 4.87 15.92 -11.07
C PRO A 223 3.59 15.29 -10.50
N LYS A 224 2.88 16.00 -9.64
CA LYS A 224 1.63 15.55 -9.05
C LYS A 224 0.54 15.36 -10.10
N ASN A 225 0.38 16.32 -11.02
CA ASN A 225 -0.57 16.25 -12.12
C ASN A 225 -0.26 15.07 -13.06
N ILE A 226 1.03 14.84 -13.37
CA ILE A 226 1.45 13.69 -14.20
C ILE A 226 1.07 12.36 -13.54
N LEU A 227 1.26 12.23 -12.23
CA LEU A 227 0.85 11.02 -11.49
C LEU A 227 -0.67 10.87 -11.48
N PHE A 228 -1.41 11.95 -11.29
CA PHE A 228 -2.87 11.95 -11.34
C PHE A 228 -3.41 11.49 -12.71
N GLU A 229 -2.84 11.99 -13.80
CA GLU A 229 -3.20 11.54 -15.16
C GLU A 229 -2.88 10.05 -15.37
N ARG A 230 -1.76 9.56 -14.84
CA ARG A 230 -1.42 8.13 -14.92
C ARG A 230 -2.39 7.28 -14.11
N TRP A 231 -2.89 7.79 -12.98
CA TRP A 231 -3.91 7.15 -12.18
C TRP A 231 -5.26 7.11 -12.93
N CYS A 232 -5.66 8.18 -13.60
CA CYS A 232 -6.81 8.20 -14.50
C CYS A 232 -6.70 7.13 -15.61
N LYS A 233 -5.50 6.95 -16.18
CA LYS A 233 -5.26 5.91 -17.20
C LYS A 233 -5.41 4.48 -16.65
N LEU A 234 -5.07 4.24 -15.39
CA LEU A 234 -5.35 2.96 -14.74
C LEU A 234 -6.86 2.73 -14.58
N ILE A 235 -7.61 3.75 -14.13
CA ILE A 235 -9.07 3.65 -13.97
C ILE A 235 -9.74 3.43 -15.33
N ASN A 236 -9.30 4.10 -16.38
CA ASN A 236 -9.81 3.92 -17.75
C ASN A 236 -9.46 2.57 -18.38
N TYR A 237 -8.56 1.79 -17.78
CA TYR A 237 -8.26 0.45 -18.26
C TYR A 237 -9.40 -0.54 -18.00
N PHE A 238 -10.24 -0.32 -17.00
CA PHE A 238 -11.31 -1.25 -16.62
C PHE A 238 -12.50 -1.13 -17.55
N ASP A 239 -12.64 -2.11 -18.44
CA ASP A 239 -13.78 -2.25 -19.37
C ASP A 239 -15.07 -2.72 -18.65
N PRO A 240 -16.25 -2.60 -19.27
CA PRO A 240 -17.53 -3.04 -18.69
C PRO A 240 -17.60 -4.52 -18.31
N ASP A 241 -16.71 -5.34 -18.84
CA ASP A 241 -16.61 -6.77 -18.51
C ASP A 241 -15.77 -7.05 -17.25
N ILE A 242 -15.12 -6.04 -16.71
CA ILE A 242 -14.26 -6.12 -15.53
C ILE A 242 -14.87 -5.30 -14.40
N HIS A 243 -15.39 -5.96 -13.41
CA HIS A 243 -15.74 -5.32 -12.14
C HIS A 243 -14.47 -5.07 -11.34
N PHE A 244 -14.31 -3.90 -10.73
CA PHE A 244 -13.16 -3.63 -9.85
C PHE A 244 -13.57 -3.02 -8.52
N GLN A 245 -12.73 -3.25 -7.52
CA GLN A 245 -12.91 -2.83 -6.15
C GLN A 245 -11.57 -2.37 -5.59
N PHE A 246 -11.47 -1.12 -5.19
CA PHE A 246 -10.36 -0.65 -4.38
C PHE A 246 -10.68 -0.83 -2.90
N ASN A 247 -9.73 -1.37 -2.15
CA ASN A 247 -9.82 -1.45 -0.70
C ASN A 247 -8.63 -0.72 -0.09
N TYR A 248 -8.92 0.21 0.80
CA TYR A 248 -7.93 0.95 1.58
C TYR A 248 -8.21 0.70 3.04
N ALA A 249 -7.21 0.24 3.75
CA ALA A 249 -7.39 -0.20 5.11
C ALA A 249 -6.40 0.48 6.06
N ASN A 250 -6.89 0.78 7.23
CA ASN A 250 -6.10 1.09 8.39
C ASN A 250 -6.39 -0.02 9.42
N MET A 251 -5.50 -1.02 9.48
CA MET A 251 -5.73 -2.26 10.24
C MET A 251 -4.87 -2.32 11.50
N GLU A 252 -5.48 -2.69 12.60
CA GLU A 252 -4.77 -2.97 13.84
C GLU A 252 -3.71 -4.07 13.65
N ILE A 253 -2.50 -3.79 14.16
CA ILE A 253 -1.40 -4.75 14.21
C ILE A 253 -1.24 -5.22 15.65
N ASP A 254 -0.87 -6.48 15.82
CA ASP A 254 -0.47 -6.98 17.14
C ASP A 254 0.77 -6.25 17.63
N LYS A 255 0.59 -5.35 18.60
CA LYS A 255 1.67 -4.59 19.24
C LYS A 255 2.77 -5.48 19.81
N LYS A 256 2.43 -6.69 20.31
CA LYS A 256 3.39 -7.61 20.93
C LYS A 256 4.26 -8.32 19.90
N GLN A 257 3.71 -8.69 18.74
CA GLN A 257 4.49 -9.31 17.67
C GLN A 257 5.39 -8.26 17.00
N TYR A 258 4.83 -7.08 16.76
CA TYR A 258 5.55 -5.98 16.11
C TYR A 258 6.67 -5.41 17.00
N SER A 259 6.46 -5.35 18.32
CA SER A 259 7.50 -4.94 19.26
C SER A 259 8.70 -5.89 19.29
N LYS A 260 8.54 -7.16 18.89
CA LYS A 260 9.65 -8.12 18.79
C LYS A 260 10.67 -7.73 17.73
N ASP A 261 10.24 -7.06 16.64
CA ASP A 261 11.12 -6.59 15.58
C ASP A 261 12.07 -5.47 16.06
N PHE A 262 11.72 -4.80 17.17
CA PHE A 262 12.55 -3.77 17.81
C PHE A 262 13.48 -4.33 18.90
N ILE A 263 13.26 -5.57 19.34
CA ILE A 263 14.07 -6.20 20.37
C ILE A 263 15.33 -6.76 19.73
N ILE A 264 16.47 -6.19 20.11
CA ILE A 264 17.77 -6.69 19.67
C ILE A 264 18.14 -7.88 20.56
N PRO A 265 18.34 -9.08 19.98
CA PRO A 265 18.67 -10.27 20.77
C PRO A 265 20.02 -10.11 21.49
N PRO A 266 20.18 -10.68 22.69
CA PRO A 266 21.46 -10.64 23.40
C PRO A 266 22.52 -11.38 22.58
N GLN A 267 23.74 -10.84 22.63
CA GLN A 267 24.92 -11.42 21.96
C GLN A 267 26.01 -11.74 23.01
N ASN A 268 27.03 -12.48 22.59
CA ASN A 268 28.12 -12.88 23.48
C ASN A 268 29.18 -11.75 23.61
N ASP A 269 28.75 -10.58 24.06
CA ASP A 269 29.58 -9.40 24.28
C ASP A 269 29.13 -8.59 25.55
N THR A 270 29.84 -7.52 25.86
CA THR A 270 29.57 -6.68 27.05
C THR A 270 28.40 -5.68 26.84
N CYS A 271 27.80 -5.62 25.63
CA CYS A 271 26.84 -4.59 25.26
C CYS A 271 25.36 -4.98 25.51
N ASN A 272 25.09 -6.10 26.20
CA ASN A 272 23.70 -6.58 26.35
C ASN A 272 22.80 -5.64 27.17
N LEU A 273 23.36 -4.91 28.14
CA LEU A 273 22.62 -3.89 28.89
C LEU A 273 22.19 -2.75 27.96
N VAL A 274 23.10 -2.29 27.10
CA VAL A 274 22.83 -1.23 26.10
C VAL A 274 21.79 -1.68 25.08
N ARG A 275 21.86 -2.96 24.63
CA ARG A 275 20.85 -3.54 23.74
C ARG A 275 19.46 -3.51 24.36
N LYS A 276 19.37 -3.88 25.64
CA LYS A 276 18.10 -3.86 26.35
C LYS A 276 17.55 -2.44 26.47
N GLU A 277 18.34 -1.49 26.96
CA GLU A 277 17.90 -0.08 27.10
C GLU A 277 17.54 0.54 25.76
N TYR A 278 18.30 0.26 24.71
CA TYR A 278 18.01 0.74 23.37
C TYR A 278 16.72 0.12 22.80
N SER A 279 16.50 -1.18 23.01
CA SER A 279 15.26 -1.87 22.63
C SER A 279 14.05 -1.30 23.40
N ASP A 280 14.19 -1.08 24.71
CA ASP A 280 13.12 -0.49 25.54
C ASP A 280 12.78 0.93 25.07
N MET A 281 13.80 1.72 24.70
CA MET A 281 13.60 3.04 24.10
C MET A 281 12.86 2.97 22.77
N LEU A 282 13.23 2.06 21.86
CA LEU A 282 12.55 1.87 20.57
C LEU A 282 11.10 1.46 20.77
N VAL A 283 10.83 0.50 21.64
CA VAL A 283 9.47 0.07 22.01
C VAL A 283 8.68 1.23 22.61
N GLY A 284 9.31 2.07 23.43
CA GLY A 284 8.70 3.27 24.00
C GLY A 284 8.37 4.33 22.94
N GLN A 285 9.22 4.52 21.94
CA GLN A 285 8.94 5.43 20.82
C GLN A 285 7.80 4.88 19.96
N PHE A 286 7.81 3.58 19.71
CA PHE A 286 6.71 2.89 19.01
C PHE A 286 5.38 3.07 19.76
N ALA A 287 5.37 2.98 21.08
CA ALA A 287 4.15 3.16 21.89
C ALA A 287 3.60 4.59 21.88
N LYS A 288 4.44 5.60 21.62
CA LYS A 288 4.04 7.02 21.53
C LYS A 288 3.40 7.38 20.18
N GLY A 289 3.71 6.64 19.13
CA GLY A 289 3.13 6.85 17.81
C GLY A 289 1.75 6.21 17.69
N THR A 290 1.00 6.60 16.65
CA THR A 290 -0.25 5.96 16.23
C THR A 290 -0.03 4.57 15.60
N ASN A 291 1.11 3.97 15.85
CA ASN A 291 1.72 2.83 15.16
C ASN A 291 1.06 1.47 15.42
N SER A 292 -0.13 1.44 15.98
CA SER A 292 -0.92 0.21 16.07
C SER A 292 -1.66 -0.12 14.77
N LEU A 293 -1.55 0.74 13.76
CA LEU A 293 -2.32 0.64 12.53
C LEU A 293 -1.39 0.61 11.31
N ARG A 294 -1.62 -0.38 10.44
CA ARG A 294 -0.93 -0.50 9.16
C ARG A 294 -1.85 -0.10 8.02
N LYS A 295 -1.36 0.81 7.18
CA LYS A 295 -2.07 1.24 5.97
C LYS A 295 -1.82 0.24 4.85
N GLU A 296 -2.87 -0.40 4.39
CA GLU A 296 -2.81 -1.40 3.32
C GLU A 296 -3.72 -1.00 2.16
N ARG A 297 -3.30 -1.34 0.94
CA ARG A 297 -3.98 -0.98 -0.30
C ARG A 297 -4.12 -2.19 -1.18
N TYR A 298 -5.35 -2.46 -1.61
CA TYR A 298 -5.68 -3.60 -2.43
C TYR A 298 -6.56 -3.19 -3.61
N LEU A 299 -6.31 -3.81 -4.74
CA LEU A 299 -7.17 -3.77 -5.91
C LEU A 299 -7.67 -5.19 -6.17
N THR A 300 -8.96 -5.40 -6.00
CA THR A 300 -9.64 -6.64 -6.36
C THR A 300 -10.41 -6.41 -7.65
N TYR A 301 -10.25 -7.30 -8.61
CA TYR A 301 -11.06 -7.27 -9.83
C TYR A 301 -11.68 -8.62 -10.09
N GLY A 302 -12.79 -8.62 -10.82
CA GLY A 302 -13.56 -9.82 -11.11
C GLY A 302 -14.00 -9.86 -12.57
N ILE A 303 -14.05 -11.07 -13.11
CA ILE A 303 -14.48 -11.36 -14.46
C ILE A 303 -15.41 -12.57 -14.50
N HIS A 304 -16.30 -12.60 -15.49
CA HIS A 304 -17.06 -13.80 -15.81
C HIS A 304 -16.27 -14.69 -16.78
N ALA A 305 -16.18 -15.97 -16.46
CA ALA A 305 -15.56 -16.97 -17.32
C ALA A 305 -16.34 -18.30 -17.27
N ALA A 306 -16.17 -19.10 -18.31
CA ALA A 306 -16.87 -20.39 -18.42
C ALA A 306 -16.36 -21.40 -17.39
N ASP A 307 -15.03 -21.40 -17.17
CA ASP A 307 -14.34 -22.28 -16.24
C ASP A 307 -13.11 -21.58 -15.64
N TYR A 308 -12.47 -22.26 -14.67
CA TYR A 308 -11.27 -21.77 -14.00
C TYR A 308 -10.08 -21.53 -14.94
N ARG A 309 -9.87 -22.41 -15.95
CA ARG A 309 -8.73 -22.28 -16.87
C ARG A 309 -8.88 -21.05 -17.78
N ALA A 310 -10.09 -20.81 -18.27
CA ALA A 310 -10.40 -19.61 -19.04
C ALA A 310 -10.23 -18.34 -18.21
N ALA A 311 -10.65 -18.38 -16.93
CA ALA A 311 -10.43 -17.29 -15.98
C ALA A 311 -8.93 -17.03 -15.77
N GLN A 312 -8.15 -18.05 -15.51
CA GLN A 312 -6.70 -17.97 -15.23
C GLN A 312 -5.94 -17.31 -16.40
N LEU A 313 -6.21 -17.75 -17.64
CA LEU A 313 -5.56 -17.18 -18.83
C LEU A 313 -5.92 -15.71 -19.06
N ARG A 314 -7.19 -15.34 -18.82
CA ARG A 314 -7.65 -13.95 -18.97
C ARG A 314 -7.08 -13.07 -17.84
N MET A 315 -7.08 -13.55 -16.61
CA MET A 315 -6.56 -12.84 -15.44
C MET A 315 -5.06 -12.60 -15.51
N ALA A 316 -4.28 -13.55 -16.03
CA ALA A 316 -2.85 -13.37 -16.25
C ALA A 316 -2.53 -12.18 -17.19
N LYS A 317 -3.35 -11.97 -18.23
CA LYS A 317 -3.22 -10.81 -19.12
C LYS A 317 -3.59 -9.51 -18.43
N ILE A 318 -4.69 -9.51 -17.66
CA ILE A 318 -5.16 -8.34 -16.90
C ILE A 318 -4.14 -7.95 -15.85
N ASN A 319 -3.59 -8.91 -15.09
CA ASN A 319 -2.55 -8.68 -14.09
C ASN A 319 -1.36 -7.95 -14.69
N LYS A 320 -0.83 -8.42 -15.81
CA LYS A 320 0.31 -7.80 -16.48
C LYS A 320 0.05 -6.34 -16.86
N GLN A 321 -1.17 -6.02 -17.29
CA GLN A 321 -1.54 -4.63 -17.63
C GLN A 321 -1.66 -3.77 -16.36
N ILE A 322 -2.33 -4.25 -15.32
CA ILE A 322 -2.45 -3.54 -14.05
C ILE A 322 -1.06 -3.29 -13.43
N GLU A 323 -0.19 -4.29 -13.41
CA GLU A 323 1.18 -4.15 -12.94
C GLU A 323 1.97 -3.10 -13.73
N GLN A 324 1.82 -3.05 -15.05
CA GLN A 324 2.45 -2.04 -15.89
C GLN A 324 1.96 -0.63 -15.56
N HIS A 325 0.64 -0.44 -15.34
CA HIS A 325 0.08 0.85 -14.95
C HIS A 325 0.60 1.30 -13.59
N LEU A 326 0.58 0.43 -12.59
CA LEU A 326 1.06 0.73 -11.23
C LEU A 326 2.59 0.95 -11.20
N LYS A 327 3.36 0.18 -11.98
CA LYS A 327 4.80 0.40 -12.16
C LYS A 327 5.12 1.78 -12.76
N ARG A 328 4.30 2.27 -13.72
CA ARG A 328 4.45 3.63 -14.27
C ARG A 328 4.15 4.72 -13.24
N LEU A 329 3.35 4.44 -12.24
CA LEU A 329 3.12 5.30 -11.07
C LEU A 329 4.28 5.24 -10.07
N GLY A 330 5.16 4.24 -10.15
CA GLY A 330 6.24 4.00 -9.18
C GLY A 330 5.83 3.10 -8.00
N SER A 331 4.62 2.54 -8.02
CA SER A 331 4.14 1.62 -7.00
C SER A 331 4.57 0.18 -7.33
N LYS A 332 5.09 -0.53 -6.34
CA LYS A 332 5.34 -1.96 -6.43
C LYS A 332 4.04 -2.71 -6.20
N THR A 333 3.89 -3.82 -6.89
CA THR A 333 2.68 -4.65 -6.86
C THR A 333 3.01 -6.07 -6.43
N HIS A 334 2.07 -6.69 -5.73
CA HIS A 334 2.14 -8.09 -5.35
C HIS A 334 0.77 -8.74 -5.57
N ILE A 335 0.70 -9.74 -6.44
CA ILE A 335 -0.52 -10.53 -6.64
C ILE A 335 -0.63 -11.49 -5.47
N LEU A 336 -1.70 -11.38 -4.69
CA LEU A 336 -1.91 -12.22 -3.54
C LEU A 336 -2.18 -13.66 -3.97
N SER A 337 -1.44 -14.59 -3.38
CA SER A 337 -1.71 -16.03 -3.45
C SER A 337 -3.02 -16.40 -2.72
N GLY A 338 -3.51 -17.60 -2.93
CA GLY A 338 -4.71 -18.07 -2.24
C GLY A 338 -4.58 -18.06 -0.72
N TYR A 339 -3.39 -18.41 -0.21
CA TYR A 339 -3.10 -18.34 1.23
C TYR A 339 -3.13 -16.90 1.74
N GLU A 340 -2.46 -15.97 1.06
CA GLU A 340 -2.40 -14.56 1.46
C GLU A 340 -3.77 -13.88 1.43
N ARG A 341 -4.64 -14.25 0.45
CA ARG A 341 -6.03 -13.76 0.44
C ARG A 341 -6.86 -14.31 1.59
N LEU A 342 -6.68 -15.58 1.95
CA LEU A 342 -7.34 -16.18 3.13
C LEU A 342 -6.82 -15.55 4.43
N GLU A 343 -5.51 -15.30 4.53
CA GLU A 343 -4.91 -14.60 5.67
C GLU A 343 -5.42 -13.16 5.80
N LEU A 344 -5.60 -12.46 4.67
CA LEU A 344 -6.22 -11.13 4.67
C LEU A 344 -7.65 -11.18 5.23
N LEU A 345 -8.47 -12.12 4.78
CA LEU A 345 -9.83 -12.31 5.30
C LEU A 345 -9.81 -12.70 6.78
N PHE A 346 -8.88 -13.58 7.18
CA PHE A 346 -8.70 -13.95 8.59
C PHE A 346 -8.40 -12.71 9.45
N ARG A 347 -7.48 -11.84 9.04
CA ARG A 347 -7.17 -10.60 9.77
C ARG A 347 -8.35 -9.62 9.82
N ILE A 348 -9.18 -9.55 8.77
CA ILE A 348 -10.39 -8.72 8.78
C ILE A 348 -11.41 -9.23 9.81
N PHE A 349 -11.57 -10.55 9.94
CA PHE A 349 -12.52 -11.16 10.87
C PHE A 349 -11.98 -11.26 12.30
N HIS A 350 -10.65 -11.30 12.47
CA HIS A 350 -9.95 -11.42 13.75
C HIS A 350 -8.94 -10.26 13.93
N PRO A 351 -9.39 -9.01 14.03
CA PRO A 351 -8.48 -7.88 14.19
C PRO A 351 -7.68 -8.00 15.49
N ALA A 352 -6.41 -7.63 15.45
CA ALA A 352 -5.45 -7.71 16.57
C ALA A 352 -5.18 -9.12 17.11
N THR A 353 -5.50 -10.18 16.35
CA THR A 353 -5.13 -11.56 16.75
C THR A 353 -3.63 -11.80 16.60
N THR A 354 -3.06 -12.55 17.54
CA THR A 354 -1.67 -13.04 17.49
C THR A 354 -1.56 -14.37 16.74
N GLU A 355 -2.69 -14.98 16.43
CA GLU A 355 -2.74 -16.30 15.81
C GLU A 355 -2.48 -16.21 14.31
N LYS A 356 -1.72 -17.15 13.77
CA LYS A 356 -1.51 -17.28 12.32
C LYS A 356 -2.56 -18.21 11.74
N LEU A 357 -2.98 -17.91 10.52
CA LEU A 357 -3.87 -18.80 9.78
C LEU A 357 -3.21 -20.17 9.57
N MET A 358 -3.80 -21.22 10.12
CA MET A 358 -3.34 -22.60 9.96
C MET A 358 -4.10 -23.28 8.83
N TRP A 359 -3.83 -22.90 7.59
CA TRP A 359 -4.47 -23.42 6.40
C TRP A 359 -3.46 -24.01 5.41
N ASN A 360 -3.86 -25.14 4.77
CA ASN A 360 -3.17 -25.70 3.62
C ASN A 360 -4.22 -26.18 2.61
N PHE A 361 -3.99 -26.01 1.31
CA PHE A 361 -4.90 -26.40 0.23
C PHE A 361 -5.13 -27.91 0.13
N ASP A 362 -4.30 -28.73 0.75
CA ASP A 362 -4.53 -30.18 0.92
C ASP A 362 -5.58 -30.53 2.00
N MET A 363 -5.90 -29.60 2.89
CA MET A 363 -6.80 -29.84 4.03
C MET A 363 -8.21 -30.30 3.61
N PRO A 364 -8.86 -29.74 2.59
CA PRO A 364 -10.19 -30.19 2.18
C PRO A 364 -10.21 -31.67 1.79
N VAL A 365 -9.16 -32.13 1.11
CA VAL A 365 -9.04 -33.53 0.67
C VAL A 365 -8.79 -34.48 1.87
N LYS A 366 -7.97 -34.02 2.83
CA LYS A 366 -7.58 -34.83 4.00
C LYS A 366 -8.65 -34.86 5.10
N THR A 367 -9.35 -33.73 5.32
CA THR A 367 -10.22 -33.53 6.48
C THR A 367 -11.68 -33.27 6.11
N GLY A 368 -11.99 -32.90 4.86
CA GLY A 368 -13.30 -32.43 4.44
C GLY A 368 -13.70 -31.03 4.96
N LEU A 369 -12.78 -30.35 5.65
CA LEU A 369 -12.98 -28.97 6.12
C LEU A 369 -12.72 -27.99 4.99
N SER A 370 -13.50 -26.92 4.96
CA SER A 370 -13.31 -25.81 4.00
C SER A 370 -12.40 -24.74 4.58
N SER A 371 -11.83 -23.88 3.72
CA SER A 371 -11.07 -22.72 4.18
C SER A 371 -11.87 -21.81 5.11
N LYS A 372 -13.20 -21.76 4.94
CA LYS A 372 -14.10 -20.98 5.80
C LYS A 372 -14.13 -21.44 7.26
N ASP A 373 -13.86 -22.72 7.51
CA ASP A 373 -13.77 -23.25 8.87
C ASP A 373 -12.53 -22.71 9.62
N PHE A 374 -11.54 -22.17 8.90
CA PHE A 374 -10.31 -21.63 9.49
C PHE A 374 -10.31 -20.09 9.59
N ILE A 375 -11.11 -19.40 8.77
CA ILE A 375 -11.13 -17.94 8.73
C ILE A 375 -12.36 -17.31 9.39
N ALA A 376 -13.45 -18.09 9.58
CA ALA A 376 -14.68 -17.54 10.14
C ALA A 376 -14.50 -17.14 11.60
N PRO A 377 -15.11 -16.02 12.05
CA PRO A 377 -15.12 -15.65 13.46
C PRO A 377 -16.04 -16.58 14.27
N SER A 378 -15.99 -16.48 15.59
CA SER A 378 -16.81 -17.27 16.51
C SER A 378 -18.32 -17.09 16.26
N SER A 379 -18.74 -15.93 15.77
CA SER A 379 -20.12 -15.67 15.35
C SER A 379 -20.22 -14.40 14.51
N PHE A 380 -21.24 -14.34 13.65
CA PHE A 380 -21.77 -13.08 13.14
C PHE A 380 -23.12 -12.82 13.79
N SER A 381 -23.35 -11.60 14.27
CA SER A 381 -24.66 -11.20 14.78
C SER A 381 -25.12 -9.92 14.10
N PHE A 382 -26.29 -10.02 13.48
CA PHE A 382 -27.02 -8.92 12.85
C PHE A 382 -28.37 -8.69 13.55
N ARG A 383 -28.49 -9.10 14.83
CA ARG A 383 -29.72 -9.08 15.63
C ARG A 383 -29.86 -7.81 16.44
N SER A 384 -31.11 -7.32 16.58
CA SER A 384 -31.46 -6.30 17.55
C SER A 384 -31.49 -6.88 18.96
N GLY A 385 -30.83 -6.24 19.89
CA GLY A 385 -30.85 -6.57 21.32
C GLY A 385 -30.63 -5.30 22.15
N PRO A 386 -30.73 -5.40 23.49
CA PRO A 386 -30.55 -4.22 24.36
C PRO A 386 -29.23 -3.51 24.18
N GLU A 387 -28.16 -4.25 23.85
CA GLU A 387 -26.81 -3.74 23.62
C GLU A 387 -26.51 -3.44 22.15
N LEU A 388 -27.17 -4.13 21.22
CA LEU A 388 -26.91 -4.05 19.79
C LEU A 388 -28.19 -3.69 19.04
N ASN A 389 -28.30 -2.46 18.55
CA ASN A 389 -29.32 -2.12 17.57
C ASN A 389 -28.88 -2.61 16.19
N ALA A 390 -29.19 -3.86 15.82
CA ALA A 390 -28.75 -4.51 14.60
C ALA A 390 -29.26 -3.88 13.31
N THR A 391 -30.15 -2.93 13.36
CA THR A 391 -30.49 -2.10 12.21
C THR A 391 -29.31 -1.21 11.82
N ARG A 392 -28.44 -0.87 12.78
CA ARG A 392 -27.34 0.10 12.63
C ARG A 392 -25.94 -0.44 12.88
N TYR A 393 -25.82 -1.62 13.50
CA TYR A 393 -24.55 -2.25 13.88
C TYR A 393 -24.54 -3.73 13.55
N PHE A 394 -23.36 -4.29 13.48
CA PHE A 394 -23.15 -5.74 13.44
C PHE A 394 -22.12 -6.16 14.51
N ARG A 395 -22.05 -7.44 14.82
CA ARG A 395 -20.97 -8.02 15.63
C ARG A 395 -20.28 -9.11 14.81
N SER A 396 -18.96 -9.09 14.82
CA SER A 396 -18.09 -10.12 14.23
C SER A 396 -17.15 -10.60 15.33
N GLY A 397 -17.37 -11.82 15.85
CA GLY A 397 -16.67 -12.30 17.04
C GLY A 397 -16.86 -11.34 18.22
N ASP A 398 -15.76 -10.86 18.77
CA ASP A 398 -15.75 -9.96 19.94
C ASP A 398 -15.87 -8.48 19.57
N ARG A 399 -15.82 -8.12 18.28
CA ARG A 399 -15.86 -6.73 17.82
C ARG A 399 -17.26 -6.30 17.39
N ILE A 400 -17.58 -5.05 17.72
CA ILE A 400 -18.79 -4.37 17.23
C ILE A 400 -18.39 -3.50 16.05
N GLY A 401 -19.18 -3.56 14.97
CA GLY A 401 -18.90 -2.79 13.77
C GLY A 401 -20.13 -2.08 13.22
N ALA A 402 -19.88 -1.11 12.35
CA ALA A 402 -20.89 -0.43 11.56
C ALA A 402 -20.39 -0.23 10.13
N VAL A 403 -21.30 -0.40 9.17
CA VAL A 403 -21.06 -0.10 7.78
C VAL A 403 -21.86 1.11 7.38
N SER A 404 -21.17 2.07 6.79
CA SER A 404 -21.75 3.28 6.22
C SER A 404 -21.30 3.45 4.78
N TYR A 405 -22.03 4.23 3.98
CA TYR A 405 -21.53 4.67 2.69
C TYR A 405 -21.29 6.17 2.68
N ILE A 406 -20.31 6.61 1.90
CA ILE A 406 -20.02 8.03 1.75
C ILE A 406 -20.93 8.61 0.67
N LYS A 407 -21.78 9.55 1.06
CA LYS A 407 -22.61 10.32 0.17
C LYS A 407 -21.91 11.62 -0.17
N VAL A 408 -21.58 11.78 -1.44
CA VAL A 408 -20.86 12.95 -1.96
C VAL A 408 -21.86 13.98 -2.44
N PHE A 409 -21.80 15.20 -1.93
CA PHE A 409 -22.61 16.35 -2.35
C PHE A 409 -21.77 17.41 -3.06
N ALA A 410 -20.44 17.32 -2.93
CA ALA A 410 -19.51 18.31 -3.42
C ALA A 410 -19.68 18.58 -4.92
N SER A 411 -19.55 19.88 -5.29
CA SER A 411 -19.39 20.34 -6.68
C SER A 411 -17.94 20.26 -7.13
N ASP A 412 -17.00 20.31 -6.19
CA ASP A 412 -15.55 20.24 -6.36
C ASP A 412 -14.93 19.54 -5.16
N MET A 413 -13.87 18.80 -5.37
CA MET A 413 -13.23 18.00 -4.33
C MET A 413 -11.71 17.99 -4.51
N GLU A 414 -11.01 17.92 -3.37
CA GLU A 414 -9.56 17.76 -3.31
C GLU A 414 -9.14 16.30 -3.23
N ASP A 415 -7.95 16.01 -3.76
CA ASP A 415 -7.33 14.67 -3.82
C ASP A 415 -6.75 14.16 -2.47
N ARG A 416 -7.15 14.76 -1.34
CA ARG A 416 -6.69 14.42 0.00
C ARG A 416 -7.64 13.55 0.80
N ILE A 417 -8.88 13.42 0.37
CA ILE A 417 -9.95 12.78 1.15
C ILE A 417 -9.57 11.37 1.66
N ILE A 418 -8.96 10.53 0.82
CA ILE A 418 -8.55 9.17 1.24
C ILE A 418 -7.41 9.23 2.26
N ASN A 419 -6.47 10.15 2.07
CA ASN A 419 -5.39 10.33 3.03
C ASN A 419 -5.94 10.71 4.41
N ASP A 420 -6.83 11.69 4.46
CA ASP A 420 -7.38 12.20 5.71
C ASP A 420 -8.22 11.12 6.43
N ILE A 421 -8.97 10.31 5.69
CA ILE A 421 -9.66 9.14 6.25
C ILE A 421 -8.67 8.14 6.86
N LEU A 422 -7.55 7.88 6.19
CA LEU A 422 -6.54 6.93 6.64
C LEU A 422 -5.59 7.49 7.73
N THR A 423 -5.75 8.76 8.13
CA THR A 423 -5.03 9.32 9.29
C THR A 423 -5.73 9.04 10.62
N LEU A 424 -6.97 8.55 10.60
CA LEU A 424 -7.71 8.17 11.81
C LEU A 424 -6.95 7.11 12.62
N ASP A 425 -6.91 7.28 13.93
CA ASP A 425 -6.36 6.30 14.87
C ASP A 425 -7.41 5.24 15.26
N SER A 426 -8.03 4.65 14.23
CA SER A 426 -9.05 3.62 14.40
C SER A 426 -9.01 2.61 13.25
N ASN A 427 -9.57 1.43 13.51
CA ASN A 427 -9.69 0.39 12.48
C ASN A 427 -10.74 0.81 11.45
N VAL A 428 -10.28 1.16 10.25
CA VAL A 428 -11.10 1.59 9.13
C VAL A 428 -10.81 0.74 7.90
N TRP A 429 -11.85 0.21 7.29
CA TRP A 429 -11.80 -0.50 6.03
C TRP A 429 -12.69 0.22 5.02
N LEU A 430 -12.08 0.93 4.08
CA LEU A 430 -12.75 1.63 3.00
C LEU A 430 -12.79 0.75 1.76
N SER A 431 -13.96 0.64 1.12
CA SER A 431 -14.14 -0.13 -0.11
C SER A 431 -14.85 0.70 -1.16
N ILE A 432 -14.27 0.80 -2.34
CA ILE A 432 -14.81 1.51 -3.51
C ILE A 432 -15.09 0.47 -4.58
N HIS A 433 -16.37 0.12 -4.77
CA HIS A 433 -16.79 -0.71 -5.88
C HIS A 433 -17.14 0.14 -7.08
N ALA A 434 -16.70 -0.24 -8.26
CA ALA A 434 -17.05 0.43 -9.49
C ALA A 434 -17.32 -0.55 -10.63
N ASP A 435 -18.39 -0.25 -11.37
CA ASP A 435 -18.77 -0.92 -12.60
C ASP A 435 -18.71 0.08 -13.75
N THR A 436 -17.93 -0.20 -14.77
CA THR A 436 -17.84 0.66 -15.95
C THR A 436 -19.13 0.58 -16.78
N ILE A 437 -19.69 1.73 -17.11
CA ILE A 437 -20.87 1.82 -17.97
C ILE A 437 -20.43 1.68 -19.42
N PRO A 438 -21.05 0.78 -20.22
CA PRO A 438 -20.74 0.66 -21.66
C PRO A 438 -20.85 2.00 -22.35
N ARG A 439 -19.86 2.35 -23.17
CA ARG A 439 -19.72 3.68 -23.81
C ARG A 439 -20.97 4.13 -24.56
N ASN A 440 -21.61 3.22 -25.31
CA ASN A 440 -22.84 3.54 -26.01
C ASN A 440 -23.94 3.98 -25.04
N THR A 441 -24.06 3.32 -23.90
CA THR A 441 -25.01 3.66 -22.84
C THR A 441 -24.62 4.99 -22.18
N ALA A 442 -23.33 5.22 -21.93
CA ALA A 442 -22.82 6.47 -21.36
C ALA A 442 -23.14 7.68 -22.25
N LEU A 443 -22.92 7.56 -23.57
CA LEU A 443 -23.27 8.60 -24.54
C LEU A 443 -24.78 8.89 -24.60
N VAL A 444 -25.61 7.85 -24.49
CA VAL A 444 -27.08 8.01 -24.43
C VAL A 444 -27.47 8.74 -23.13
N ILE A 445 -26.89 8.36 -21.99
CA ILE A 445 -27.11 9.03 -20.71
C ILE A 445 -26.76 10.51 -20.81
N ALA A 446 -25.58 10.84 -21.36
CA ALA A 446 -25.15 12.23 -21.51
C ALA A 446 -26.09 13.03 -22.44
N LYS A 447 -26.46 12.48 -23.60
CA LYS A 447 -27.43 13.12 -24.50
C LYS A 447 -28.80 13.33 -23.86
N ASP A 448 -29.32 12.33 -23.16
CA ASP A 448 -30.61 12.42 -22.46
C ASP A 448 -30.59 13.52 -21.38
N ASN A 449 -29.45 13.70 -20.72
CA ASN A 449 -29.29 14.74 -19.69
C ASN A 449 -29.24 16.13 -20.32
N ILE A 450 -28.49 16.32 -21.42
CA ILE A 450 -28.49 17.58 -22.17
C ILE A 450 -29.92 17.91 -22.65
N ALA A 451 -30.63 16.94 -23.24
CA ALA A 451 -32.00 17.14 -23.72
C ALA A 451 -32.98 17.52 -22.57
N LYS A 452 -32.81 16.96 -21.37
CA LYS A 452 -33.60 17.31 -20.20
C LYS A 452 -33.34 18.74 -19.75
N VAL A 453 -32.06 19.14 -19.66
CA VAL A 453 -31.69 20.51 -19.28
C VAL A 453 -32.23 21.51 -20.31
N GLN A 454 -32.14 21.21 -21.61
CA GLN A 454 -32.73 22.02 -22.67
C GLN A 454 -34.27 22.11 -22.53
N GLY A 455 -34.92 21.00 -22.19
CA GLY A 455 -36.37 20.98 -21.92
C GLY A 455 -36.74 21.81 -20.69
N MET A 456 -35.96 21.81 -19.63
CA MET A 456 -36.15 22.69 -18.47
C MET A 456 -35.96 24.15 -18.84
N ILE A 457 -34.94 24.50 -19.62
CA ILE A 457 -34.70 25.86 -20.12
C ILE A 457 -35.89 26.33 -20.96
N MET A 458 -36.38 25.49 -21.88
CA MET A 458 -37.55 25.83 -22.68
C MET A 458 -38.82 26.05 -21.85
N ASN A 459 -39.03 25.25 -20.81
CA ASN A 459 -40.18 25.41 -19.89
C ASN A 459 -40.08 26.72 -19.09
N GLU A 460 -38.89 27.05 -18.58
CA GLU A 460 -38.65 28.30 -17.87
C GLU A 460 -38.79 29.52 -18.81
N GLN A 461 -38.32 29.46 -20.03
CA GLN A 461 -38.57 30.51 -21.04
C GLN A 461 -40.03 30.65 -21.36
N LYS A 462 -40.79 29.57 -21.42
CA LYS A 462 -42.24 29.60 -21.60
C LYS A 462 -42.96 30.24 -20.42
N ASN A 463 -42.53 29.88 -19.19
CA ASN A 463 -43.07 30.45 -17.96
C ASN A 463 -42.72 31.94 -17.81
N ALA A 464 -41.50 32.34 -18.18
CA ALA A 464 -41.06 33.74 -18.19
C ALA A 464 -41.91 34.58 -19.17
N ASN A 465 -42.15 34.05 -20.40
CA ASN A 465 -43.02 34.70 -21.40
C ASN A 465 -44.48 34.88 -20.88
N GLN A 466 -45.01 33.88 -20.15
CA GLN A 466 -46.38 33.96 -19.60
C GLN A 466 -46.45 34.88 -18.40
N SER A 467 -45.36 35.08 -17.66
CA SER A 467 -45.32 35.91 -16.42
C SER A 467 -44.76 37.30 -16.63
N GLY A 468 -44.35 37.64 -17.87
CA GLY A 468 -43.86 39.00 -18.21
C GLY A 468 -42.45 39.32 -17.69
N TYR A 469 -41.64 38.31 -17.34
CA TYR A 469 -40.22 38.46 -17.01
C TYR A 469 -39.33 38.43 -18.24
N ASP A 470 -38.13 39.07 -18.12
CA ASP A 470 -37.20 39.18 -19.22
C ASP A 470 -36.66 37.78 -19.61
N MET A 471 -36.76 37.46 -20.90
CA MET A 471 -36.47 36.15 -21.50
C MET A 471 -34.98 35.76 -21.42
N TYR A 472 -34.10 36.72 -21.08
CA TYR A 472 -32.66 36.54 -20.99
C TYR A 472 -32.16 36.17 -19.58
N MET A 473 -32.98 36.23 -18.55
CA MET A 473 -32.63 35.83 -17.17
C MET A 473 -32.90 34.34 -16.94
N LEU A 474 -32.08 33.49 -17.55
CA LEU A 474 -32.03 32.08 -17.15
C LEU A 474 -31.38 31.96 -15.77
N PRO A 475 -31.89 31.10 -14.87
CA PRO A 475 -31.20 30.83 -13.63
C PRO A 475 -29.76 30.35 -13.93
N PRO A 476 -28.72 30.97 -13.33
CA PRO A 476 -27.31 30.64 -13.60
C PRO A 476 -26.99 29.13 -13.45
N GLU A 477 -27.77 28.46 -12.64
CA GLU A 477 -27.65 27.01 -12.41
C GLU A 477 -27.95 26.19 -13.68
N MET A 478 -28.91 26.60 -14.52
CA MET A 478 -29.31 25.87 -15.73
C MET A 478 -28.26 25.98 -16.84
N GLU A 479 -27.62 27.14 -16.94
CA GLU A 479 -26.52 27.35 -17.90
C GLU A 479 -25.31 26.50 -17.51
N THR A 480 -24.95 26.50 -16.24
CA THR A 480 -23.90 25.64 -15.69
C THR A 480 -24.18 24.16 -15.94
N TYR A 481 -25.43 23.70 -15.79
CA TYR A 481 -25.80 22.31 -16.06
C TYR A 481 -25.68 21.95 -17.56
N LYS A 482 -26.03 22.86 -18.45
CA LYS A 482 -25.91 22.66 -19.89
C LYS A 482 -24.45 22.52 -20.31
N GLU A 483 -23.61 23.48 -19.89
CA GLU A 483 -22.17 23.46 -20.17
C GLU A 483 -21.49 22.21 -19.63
N ALA A 484 -21.78 21.82 -18.39
CA ALA A 484 -21.26 20.60 -17.80
C ALA A 484 -21.68 19.34 -18.57
N GLY A 485 -22.94 19.27 -19.03
CA GLY A 485 -23.45 18.17 -19.83
C GLY A 485 -22.79 18.09 -21.22
N GLU A 486 -22.60 19.22 -21.91
CA GLU A 486 -21.93 19.29 -23.20
C GLU A 486 -20.44 18.91 -23.09
N LYS A 487 -19.76 19.42 -22.07
CA LYS A 487 -18.36 19.10 -21.76
C LYS A 487 -18.18 17.60 -21.51
N LEU A 488 -19.06 17.00 -20.68
CA LEU A 488 -19.08 15.56 -20.43
C LEU A 488 -19.29 14.75 -21.71
N TYR A 489 -20.25 15.14 -22.55
CA TYR A 489 -20.53 14.46 -23.82
C TYR A 489 -19.30 14.46 -24.74
N HIS A 490 -18.63 15.61 -24.88
CA HIS A 490 -17.42 15.73 -25.68
C HIS A 490 -16.26 14.90 -25.13
N SER A 491 -16.04 14.89 -23.80
CA SER A 491 -15.00 14.09 -23.15
C SER A 491 -15.23 12.58 -23.36
N LEU A 492 -16.50 12.13 -23.25
CA LEU A 492 -16.88 10.74 -23.55
C LEU A 492 -16.66 10.37 -25.04
N GLN A 493 -16.86 11.32 -25.96
CA GLN A 493 -16.58 11.10 -27.38
C GLN A 493 -15.10 10.95 -27.70
N ARG A 494 -14.21 11.71 -27.00
CA ARG A 494 -12.76 11.66 -27.20
C ARG A 494 -12.10 10.42 -26.57
N LYS A 495 -12.80 9.64 -25.76
CA LYS A 495 -12.31 8.51 -24.95
C LYS A 495 -11.39 8.91 -23.78
N ASP A 496 -11.36 10.18 -23.41
CA ASP A 496 -10.57 10.66 -22.29
C ASP A 496 -11.24 10.33 -20.96
N GLU A 497 -12.58 10.19 -20.96
CA GLU A 497 -13.42 9.90 -19.82
C GLU A 497 -14.28 8.66 -20.04
N GLN A 498 -14.55 7.93 -18.98
CA GLN A 498 -15.56 6.87 -18.90
C GLN A 498 -16.57 7.21 -17.78
N LEU A 499 -17.72 6.55 -17.78
CA LEU A 499 -18.68 6.63 -16.70
C LEU A 499 -18.69 5.33 -15.89
N PHE A 500 -18.72 5.48 -14.59
CA PHE A 500 -18.74 4.39 -13.62
C PHE A 500 -19.95 4.51 -12.70
N ASN A 501 -20.59 3.40 -12.42
CA ASN A 501 -21.52 3.29 -11.30
C ASN A 501 -20.73 2.80 -10.08
N ALA A 502 -20.51 3.69 -9.11
CA ALA A 502 -19.71 3.34 -7.94
C ALA A 502 -20.45 3.56 -6.62
N VAL A 503 -20.00 2.84 -5.60
CA VAL A 503 -20.38 3.01 -4.21
C VAL A 503 -19.11 2.97 -3.34
N ILE A 504 -19.03 3.90 -2.41
CA ILE A 504 -17.93 4.02 -1.46
C ILE A 504 -18.47 3.65 -0.10
N THR A 505 -18.00 2.54 0.45
CA THR A 505 -18.40 2.05 1.78
C THR A 505 -17.25 2.12 2.75
N VAL A 506 -17.57 2.37 4.01
CA VAL A 506 -16.62 2.37 5.12
C VAL A 506 -17.13 1.43 6.19
N VAL A 507 -16.29 0.50 6.58
CA VAL A 507 -16.49 -0.37 7.72
C VAL A 507 -15.59 0.11 8.85
N GLN A 508 -16.17 0.37 9.99
CA GLN A 508 -15.44 0.68 11.23
C GLN A 508 -15.78 -0.39 12.27
N THR A 509 -14.78 -0.84 13.01
CA THR A 509 -14.93 -1.81 14.10
C THR A 509 -14.22 -1.32 15.35
N ALA A 510 -14.77 -1.62 16.51
CA ALA A 510 -14.22 -1.27 17.81
C ALA A 510 -14.56 -2.33 18.87
N ALA A 511 -13.87 -2.29 20.01
CA ALA A 511 -14.15 -3.20 21.12
C ALA A 511 -15.49 -2.87 21.80
N THR A 512 -15.84 -1.58 21.86
CA THR A 512 -17.07 -1.11 22.51
C THR A 512 -17.91 -0.25 21.58
N ARG A 513 -19.22 -0.21 21.84
CA ARG A 513 -20.13 0.63 21.08
C ARG A 513 -19.82 2.13 21.21
N LYS A 514 -19.41 2.57 22.41
CA LYS A 514 -19.09 3.98 22.67
C LYS A 514 -17.88 4.43 21.85
N GLU A 515 -16.85 3.60 21.80
CA GLU A 515 -15.66 3.82 20.97
C GLU A 515 -16.01 3.89 19.48
N LEU A 516 -16.85 2.94 19.01
CA LEU A 516 -17.31 2.92 17.62
C LEU A 516 -18.07 4.20 17.24
N GLU A 517 -18.97 4.69 18.09
CA GLU A 517 -19.70 5.93 17.82
C GLU A 517 -18.77 7.15 17.78
N ASN A 518 -17.76 7.22 18.67
CA ASN A 518 -16.77 8.28 18.64
C ASN A 518 -15.97 8.24 17.32
N ASN A 519 -15.53 7.07 16.89
CA ASN A 519 -14.80 6.90 15.63
C ASN A 519 -15.66 7.32 14.42
N ILE A 520 -16.95 7.01 14.44
CA ILE A 520 -17.89 7.42 13.38
C ILE A 520 -18.09 8.93 13.36
N LEU A 521 -18.20 9.57 14.52
CA LEU A 521 -18.31 11.03 14.64
C LEU A 521 -17.05 11.73 14.14
N GLU A 522 -15.88 11.22 14.49
CA GLU A 522 -14.59 11.72 14.03
C GLU A 522 -14.46 11.63 12.50
N LEU A 523 -14.78 10.46 11.93
CA LEU A 523 -14.81 10.29 10.47
C LEU A 523 -15.76 11.24 9.78
N ASN A 524 -16.96 11.44 10.35
CA ASN A 524 -17.92 12.38 9.78
C ASN A 524 -17.41 13.83 9.86
N GLY A 525 -16.67 14.18 10.92
CA GLY A 525 -15.96 15.45 11.04
C GLY A 525 -14.93 15.66 9.92
N ILE A 526 -14.15 14.62 9.60
CA ILE A 526 -13.17 14.64 8.50
C ILE A 526 -13.83 14.79 7.12
N LEU A 527 -15.00 14.17 6.93
CA LEU A 527 -15.73 14.22 5.65
C LEU A 527 -16.47 15.54 5.42
N SER A 528 -16.82 16.27 6.48
CA SER A 528 -17.60 17.51 6.41
C SER A 528 -16.98 18.61 5.54
N PRO A 529 -15.65 18.94 5.64
CA PRO A 529 -15.00 19.92 4.77
C PRO A 529 -15.07 19.55 3.28
N TYR A 530 -15.11 18.25 2.95
CA TYR A 530 -15.26 17.75 1.59
C TYR A 530 -16.71 17.73 1.10
N GLN A 531 -17.65 18.33 1.82
CA GLN A 531 -19.08 18.26 1.52
C GLN A 531 -19.55 16.81 1.29
N CYS A 532 -19.01 15.89 2.08
CA CYS A 532 -19.41 14.49 2.11
C CYS A 532 -20.07 14.17 3.43
N SER A 533 -21.03 13.28 3.43
CA SER A 533 -21.67 12.77 4.65
C SER A 533 -21.59 11.26 4.73
N LEU A 534 -21.46 10.76 5.93
CA LEU A 534 -21.47 9.33 6.22
C LEU A 534 -22.92 8.90 6.51
N VAL A 535 -23.46 8.05 5.63
CA VAL A 535 -24.82 7.52 5.77
C VAL A 535 -24.76 6.05 6.14
N ARG A 536 -25.32 5.70 7.29
CA ARG A 536 -25.31 4.33 7.79
C ARG A 536 -26.23 3.43 6.96
N LEU A 537 -25.80 2.20 6.68
CA LEU A 537 -26.59 1.21 5.97
C LEU A 537 -27.61 0.54 6.91
N ASP A 538 -28.63 1.29 7.32
CA ASP A 538 -29.68 0.77 8.21
C ASP A 538 -30.39 -0.44 7.59
N ASN A 539 -30.57 -1.52 8.37
CA ASN A 539 -31.13 -2.83 7.96
C ASN A 539 -30.35 -3.59 6.86
N ARG A 540 -29.12 -3.12 6.53
CA ARG A 540 -28.28 -3.68 5.47
C ARG A 540 -26.82 -3.86 5.91
N GLN A 541 -26.59 -3.97 7.20
CA GLN A 541 -25.24 -4.10 7.76
C GLN A 541 -24.55 -5.37 7.24
N GLU A 542 -25.29 -6.48 7.12
CA GLU A 542 -24.78 -7.73 6.52
C GLU A 542 -24.31 -7.52 5.07
N GLN A 543 -25.21 -6.98 4.22
CA GLN A 543 -24.91 -6.73 2.82
C GLN A 543 -23.73 -5.78 2.68
N GLY A 544 -23.69 -4.72 3.50
CA GLY A 544 -22.60 -3.75 3.53
C GLY A 544 -21.28 -4.40 3.90
N TYR A 545 -21.24 -5.17 4.99
CA TYR A 545 -20.02 -5.80 5.47
C TYR A 545 -19.47 -6.83 4.48
N MET A 546 -20.33 -7.72 3.98
CA MET A 546 -19.91 -8.75 3.02
C MET A 546 -19.50 -8.15 1.66
N SER A 547 -20.13 -7.04 1.23
CA SER A 547 -19.69 -6.34 0.03
C SER A 547 -18.35 -5.59 0.22
N SER A 548 -18.03 -5.17 1.44
CA SER A 548 -16.77 -4.46 1.69
C SER A 548 -15.54 -5.37 1.70
N LEU A 549 -15.71 -6.70 1.79
CA LEU A 549 -14.62 -7.66 1.72
C LEU A 549 -13.94 -7.65 0.34
N PRO A 550 -12.62 -7.91 0.25
CA PRO A 550 -11.86 -7.90 -1.01
C PRO A 550 -12.16 -9.15 -1.87
N LEU A 551 -13.44 -9.34 -2.19
CA LEU A 551 -13.97 -10.49 -2.95
C LEU A 551 -14.64 -10.09 -4.26
N GLY A 552 -14.71 -8.80 -4.58
CA GLY A 552 -15.33 -8.28 -5.80
C GLY A 552 -16.85 -8.46 -5.87
N ASN A 553 -17.52 -8.80 -4.77
CA ASN A 553 -18.96 -8.98 -4.69
C ASN A 553 -19.63 -7.71 -4.15
N ASN A 554 -20.52 -7.12 -4.92
CA ASN A 554 -21.30 -5.95 -4.49
C ASN A 554 -22.80 -6.25 -4.50
N THR A 555 -23.42 -6.21 -3.33
CA THR A 555 -24.87 -6.38 -3.16
C THR A 555 -25.57 -5.08 -2.78
N ILE A 556 -24.82 -3.96 -2.69
CA ILE A 556 -25.35 -2.66 -2.32
C ILE A 556 -25.96 -1.99 -3.55
N GLU A 557 -27.23 -1.60 -3.45
CA GLU A 557 -27.96 -0.99 -4.55
C GLU A 557 -27.76 0.52 -4.69
N VAL A 558 -27.27 1.19 -3.64
CA VAL A 558 -27.00 2.63 -3.68
C VAL A 558 -25.72 2.85 -4.46
N LYS A 559 -25.84 3.41 -5.66
CA LYS A 559 -24.71 3.72 -6.53
C LYS A 559 -24.85 5.15 -7.01
N ARG A 560 -23.73 5.84 -7.17
CA ARG A 560 -23.62 7.14 -7.82
C ARG A 560 -22.83 6.99 -9.11
N THR A 561 -23.16 7.81 -10.12
CA THR A 561 -22.41 7.88 -11.36
C THR A 561 -21.23 8.84 -11.19
N PHE A 562 -20.03 8.41 -11.54
CA PHE A 562 -18.79 9.17 -11.54
C PHE A 562 -18.14 9.11 -12.90
N THR A 563 -17.41 10.16 -13.28
CA THR A 563 -16.48 10.13 -14.42
C THR A 563 -15.14 9.52 -13.99
N THR A 564 -14.23 9.28 -14.92
CA THR A 564 -12.86 8.86 -14.61
C THR A 564 -12.17 9.83 -13.67
N THR A 565 -12.28 11.11 -13.96
CA THR A 565 -11.65 12.17 -13.17
C THR A 565 -12.25 12.25 -11.77
N ASP A 566 -13.58 12.10 -11.64
CA ASP A 566 -14.25 12.04 -10.32
C ASP A 566 -13.78 10.84 -9.49
N MET A 567 -13.62 9.65 -10.14
CA MET A 567 -13.12 8.45 -9.48
C MET A 567 -11.65 8.58 -9.08
N ALA A 568 -10.86 9.30 -9.87
CA ALA A 568 -9.44 9.49 -9.62
C ALA A 568 -9.13 10.35 -8.40
N ILE A 569 -10.07 11.16 -7.93
CA ILE A 569 -9.95 11.93 -6.69
C ILE A 569 -9.73 11.03 -5.46
N PHE A 570 -10.28 9.82 -5.49
CA PHE A 570 -10.07 8.83 -4.43
C PHE A 570 -8.70 8.12 -4.54
N ILE A 571 -7.69 8.85 -5.00
CA ILE A 571 -6.30 8.40 -5.09
C ILE A 571 -5.76 8.09 -3.68
N PRO A 572 -5.18 6.89 -3.45
CA PRO A 572 -4.82 6.45 -2.10
C PRO A 572 -3.38 6.78 -1.70
N PHE A 573 -2.68 7.55 -2.52
CA PHE A 573 -1.26 7.77 -2.32
C PHE A 573 -0.97 8.98 -1.42
N THR A 574 -0.11 8.77 -0.45
CA THR A 574 0.30 9.78 0.54
C THR A 574 1.79 10.02 0.52
N THR A 575 2.53 9.13 1.13
CA THR A 575 3.98 9.14 1.21
C THR A 575 4.46 7.71 1.31
N LYS A 576 5.59 7.45 0.68
CA LYS A 576 6.20 6.12 0.74
C LYS A 576 6.59 5.84 2.19
N GLU A 577 6.00 4.84 2.77
CA GLU A 577 6.40 4.34 4.08
C GLU A 577 7.66 3.49 3.94
N LEU A 578 8.64 3.78 4.77
CA LEU A 578 9.90 3.07 4.81
C LEU A 578 9.89 2.17 6.04
N TYR A 579 9.54 0.92 5.84
CA TYR A 579 9.56 -0.11 6.86
C TYR A 579 10.25 -1.35 6.32
N SER A 580 11.49 -1.56 6.74
CA SER A 580 12.29 -2.75 6.43
C SER A 580 13.03 -3.21 7.69
N ASN A 581 13.61 -4.39 7.66
CA ASN A 581 14.47 -4.84 8.75
C ASN A 581 15.80 -4.06 8.72
N GLY A 582 15.84 -2.89 9.35
CA GLY A 582 16.97 -1.96 9.26
C GLY A 582 17.10 -1.04 10.46
N GLN A 583 17.75 0.10 10.23
CA GLN A 583 18.03 1.11 11.23
C GLN A 583 16.83 2.02 11.48
N TYR A 584 16.64 2.44 12.72
CA TYR A 584 15.61 3.39 13.10
C TYR A 584 16.06 4.82 12.81
N TYR A 585 15.30 5.55 11.96
CA TYR A 585 15.59 6.93 11.61
C TYR A 585 14.68 7.96 12.28
N GLY A 586 13.47 7.58 12.68
CA GLY A 586 12.51 8.47 13.33
C GLY A 586 11.08 8.07 13.09
N MET A 587 10.19 9.06 13.18
CA MET A 587 8.77 8.94 12.89
C MET A 587 8.45 9.70 11.62
N ASN A 588 7.60 9.14 10.77
CA ASN A 588 7.12 9.82 9.58
C ASN A 588 6.21 10.99 9.99
N SER A 589 6.49 12.19 9.53
CA SER A 589 5.75 13.40 9.91
C SER A 589 4.29 13.44 9.42
N LEU A 590 3.95 12.63 8.40
CA LEU A 590 2.59 12.57 7.85
C LEU A 590 1.79 11.40 8.42
N SER A 591 2.41 10.22 8.56
CA SER A 591 1.71 9.02 9.00
C SER A 591 1.92 8.69 10.48
N ASN A 592 2.86 9.37 11.16
CA ASN A 592 3.35 9.04 12.50
C ASN A 592 3.82 7.58 12.66
N ASN A 593 4.12 6.90 11.55
CA ASN A 593 4.68 5.57 11.54
C ASN A 593 6.19 5.59 11.71
N VAL A 594 6.74 4.54 12.31
CA VAL A 594 8.18 4.39 12.50
C VAL A 594 8.88 4.21 11.15
N ILE A 595 9.97 4.94 10.96
CA ILE A 595 10.85 4.79 9.79
C ILE A 595 11.97 3.82 10.16
N LEU A 596 11.93 2.64 9.54
CA LEU A 596 13.00 1.64 9.60
C LEU A 596 13.54 1.41 8.20
N VAL A 597 14.82 1.64 7.99
CA VAL A 597 15.46 1.50 6.68
C VAL A 597 16.77 0.75 6.79
N ASN A 598 16.91 -0.31 6.00
CA ASN A 598 18.21 -0.87 5.73
C ASN A 598 18.85 -0.10 4.56
N ARG A 599 19.83 0.73 4.84
CA ARG A 599 20.49 1.55 3.79
C ARG A 599 21.16 0.70 2.71
N LYS A 600 21.55 -0.55 3.02
CA LYS A 600 22.14 -1.47 2.04
C LYS A 600 21.17 -1.87 0.92
N ASP A 601 19.85 -1.74 1.16
CA ASP A 601 18.81 -2.05 0.17
C ASP A 601 18.50 -0.86 -0.75
N LEU A 602 19.08 0.31 -0.46
CA LEU A 602 18.92 1.51 -1.29
C LEU A 602 19.84 1.44 -2.53
N VAL A 603 19.44 2.14 -3.59
CA VAL A 603 20.25 2.26 -4.82
C VAL A 603 21.63 2.88 -4.52
N ASN A 604 21.67 3.85 -3.62
CA ASN A 604 22.90 4.44 -3.08
C ASN A 604 22.80 4.49 -1.55
N PRO A 605 23.66 3.74 -0.82
CA PRO A 605 23.64 3.70 0.64
C PRO A 605 24.28 4.93 1.30
N ASN A 606 24.97 5.81 0.55
CA ASN A 606 25.60 7.00 1.10
C ASN A 606 24.58 8.03 1.54
N GLY A 607 24.87 8.80 2.58
CA GLY A 607 24.01 9.81 3.14
C GLY A 607 24.75 11.07 3.57
N LEU A 608 24.06 12.20 3.47
CA LEU A 608 24.52 13.50 3.96
C LEU A 608 23.53 14.01 5.02
N VAL A 609 24.07 14.55 6.11
CA VAL A 609 23.28 15.12 7.22
C VAL A 609 23.60 16.60 7.34
N PHE A 610 22.61 17.43 7.06
CA PHE A 610 22.70 18.88 7.17
C PHE A 610 21.87 19.38 8.34
N GLY A 611 22.33 20.41 8.99
CA GLY A 611 21.61 21.08 10.07
C GLY A 611 22.43 22.20 10.69
N MET A 612 21.76 23.17 11.28
CA MET A 612 22.43 24.24 12.04
C MET A 612 23.05 23.68 13.31
N PRO A 613 24.03 24.36 13.90
CA PRO A 613 24.57 24.01 15.21
C PRO A 613 23.46 23.91 16.27
N GLY A 614 23.50 22.85 17.11
CA GLY A 614 22.50 22.61 18.15
C GLY A 614 21.22 21.89 17.71
N TYR A 615 21.00 21.63 16.39
CA TYR A 615 19.80 20.96 15.87
C TYR A 615 19.89 19.42 15.85
N GLY A 616 20.86 18.84 16.51
CA GLY A 616 20.93 17.40 16.78
C GLY A 616 21.62 16.55 15.71
N LYS A 617 22.42 17.11 14.79
CA LYS A 617 23.21 16.34 13.79
C LYS A 617 24.01 15.21 14.43
N THR A 618 24.89 15.57 15.37
CA THR A 618 25.76 14.62 16.06
C THR A 618 24.97 13.59 16.86
N PHE A 619 23.82 13.97 17.44
CA PHE A 619 22.96 13.04 18.15
C PHE A 619 22.34 11.99 17.20
N LEU A 620 21.90 12.41 16.02
CA LEU A 620 21.37 11.50 14.98
C LEU A 620 22.43 10.49 14.55
N ILE A 621 23.67 10.95 14.27
CA ILE A 621 24.76 10.07 13.86
C ILE A 621 25.17 9.11 14.99
N LYS A 622 25.27 9.58 16.23
CA LYS A 622 25.53 8.72 17.40
C LYS A 622 24.49 7.60 17.53
N ARG A 623 23.22 7.92 17.30
CA ARG A 623 22.15 6.94 17.33
C ARG A 623 22.27 5.93 16.18
N GLU A 624 22.62 6.37 14.97
CA GLU A 624 22.85 5.48 13.83
C GLU A 624 24.06 4.57 14.05
N ILE A 625 25.15 5.10 14.63
CA ILE A 625 26.32 4.32 15.03
C ILE A 625 25.91 3.22 16.01
N LEU A 626 25.15 3.58 17.04
CA LEU A 626 24.67 2.66 18.06
C LEU A 626 23.79 1.56 17.44
N ASP A 627 22.84 1.93 16.61
CA ASP A 627 21.88 0.99 16.00
C ASP A 627 22.59 -0.02 15.08
N VAL A 628 23.48 0.44 14.22
CA VAL A 628 24.28 -0.43 13.33
C VAL A 628 25.19 -1.35 14.15
N PHE A 629 25.91 -0.82 15.14
CA PHE A 629 26.85 -1.58 15.97
C PHE A 629 26.16 -2.68 16.76
N LEU A 630 24.99 -2.41 17.31
CA LEU A 630 24.22 -3.38 18.12
C LEU A 630 23.53 -4.46 17.29
N LYS A 631 23.05 -4.11 16.08
CA LYS A 631 22.24 -5.00 15.24
C LYS A 631 23.04 -5.81 14.21
N THR A 632 24.16 -5.26 13.74
CA THR A 632 24.91 -5.86 12.61
C THR A 632 26.33 -6.22 12.99
N PRO A 633 26.99 -7.13 12.26
CA PRO A 633 28.41 -7.43 12.43
C PRO A 633 29.35 -6.44 11.72
N ASP A 634 28.83 -5.38 11.14
CA ASP A 634 29.56 -4.43 10.31
C ASP A 634 30.60 -3.64 11.11
N ASP A 635 31.65 -3.21 10.43
CA ASP A 635 32.65 -2.31 11.00
C ASP A 635 32.18 -0.84 10.89
N ARG A 636 32.56 -0.01 11.85
CA ARG A 636 32.22 1.42 11.90
C ARG A 636 33.49 2.24 12.18
N MET A 637 33.82 3.13 11.24
CA MET A 637 34.99 4.01 11.28
C MET A 637 34.52 5.46 11.33
N ILE A 638 34.96 6.20 12.34
CA ILE A 638 34.52 7.57 12.60
C ILE A 638 35.71 8.50 12.51
N ILE A 639 35.63 9.53 11.70
CA ILE A 639 36.57 10.68 11.68
C ILE A 639 35.92 11.80 12.45
N ASP A 640 36.53 12.17 13.60
CA ASP A 640 35.99 13.04 14.62
C ASP A 640 36.90 14.27 14.84
N PRO A 641 36.70 15.37 14.08
CA PRO A 641 37.50 16.57 14.24
C PRO A 641 37.24 17.35 15.55
N GLU A 642 36.09 17.19 16.18
CA GLU A 642 35.67 17.95 17.35
C GLU A 642 35.71 17.12 18.65
N GLY A 643 35.99 15.80 18.59
CA GLY A 643 36.14 14.93 19.75
C GLY A 643 34.80 14.56 20.42
N GLU A 644 33.72 14.52 19.68
CA GLU A 644 32.37 14.31 20.21
C GLU A 644 31.99 12.85 20.39
N TYR A 645 32.64 11.92 19.67
CA TYR A 645 32.24 10.51 19.62
C TYR A 645 33.00 9.59 20.58
N LYS A 646 34.11 10.03 21.11
CA LYS A 646 35.02 9.21 21.96
C LYS A 646 34.35 8.51 23.14
N TRP A 647 33.40 9.17 23.81
CA TRP A 647 32.70 8.57 24.94
C TRP A 647 31.78 7.43 24.51
N LEU A 648 31.04 7.59 23.41
CA LEU A 648 30.20 6.55 22.84
C LEU A 648 31.04 5.32 22.44
N VAL A 649 32.14 5.56 21.75
CA VAL A 649 33.04 4.47 21.29
C VAL A 649 33.63 3.69 22.46
N ARG A 650 34.09 4.38 23.50
CA ARG A 650 34.61 3.73 24.72
C ARG A 650 33.53 2.91 25.44
N MET A 651 32.32 3.47 25.58
CA MET A 651 31.20 2.77 26.22
C MET A 651 30.83 1.46 25.51
N LEU A 652 30.97 1.44 24.17
CA LEU A 652 30.72 0.26 23.35
C LEU A 652 31.93 -0.68 23.26
N GLY A 653 33.04 -0.42 23.98
CA GLY A 653 34.25 -1.23 23.89
C GLY A 653 35.03 -1.06 22.59
N GLY A 654 34.79 0.03 21.86
CA GLY A 654 35.53 0.38 20.66
C GLY A 654 36.87 1.05 20.93
N GLN A 655 37.63 1.28 19.88
CA GLN A 655 38.96 1.85 19.90
C GLN A 655 38.93 3.35 19.57
N THR A 656 39.49 4.18 20.41
CA THR A 656 39.67 5.61 20.14
C THR A 656 41.18 5.87 19.87
N ILE A 657 41.48 6.31 18.66
CA ILE A 657 42.82 6.65 18.18
C ILE A 657 42.94 8.18 18.24
N ARG A 658 43.67 8.68 19.22
CA ARG A 658 43.91 10.11 19.37
C ARG A 658 45.12 10.53 18.54
N ILE A 659 44.93 11.39 17.59
CA ILE A 659 45.98 11.88 16.71
C ILE A 659 46.28 13.34 17.05
N SER A 660 47.53 13.58 17.44
CA SER A 660 48.05 14.91 17.68
C SER A 660 49.55 14.88 17.41
N LEU A 661 50.19 16.04 17.24
CA LEU A 661 51.62 16.13 16.95
C LEU A 661 52.50 15.54 18.06
N ASN A 662 52.00 15.47 19.25
CA ASN A 662 52.69 14.90 20.42
C ASN A 662 52.20 13.49 20.79
N SER A 663 51.33 12.91 19.95
CA SER A 663 50.82 11.56 20.21
C SER A 663 51.91 10.52 19.92
N PRO A 664 52.01 9.45 20.72
CA PRO A 664 52.89 8.32 20.43
C PRO A 664 52.31 7.42 19.32
N ILE A 665 51.12 7.70 18.81
CA ILE A 665 50.41 6.90 17.79
C ILE A 665 50.70 7.53 16.43
N HIS A 666 51.19 6.71 15.51
CA HIS A 666 51.55 7.12 14.18
C HIS A 666 50.81 6.27 13.14
N ILE A 667 50.35 6.91 12.04
CA ILE A 667 49.80 6.27 10.87
C ILE A 667 50.69 6.63 9.67
N ASN A 668 51.25 5.63 9.01
CA ASN A 668 52.19 5.80 7.92
C ASN A 668 51.42 6.13 6.61
N PRO A 669 51.63 7.30 6.01
CA PRO A 669 51.00 7.63 4.74
C PRO A 669 51.49 6.80 3.57
N MET A 670 52.70 6.24 3.68
CA MET A 670 53.33 5.41 2.66
C MET A 670 53.02 3.91 2.79
N GLU A 671 52.26 3.51 3.81
CA GLU A 671 51.93 2.11 4.05
C GLU A 671 51.10 1.50 2.93
N ILE A 672 51.48 0.32 2.50
CA ILE A 672 50.82 -0.42 1.41
C ILE A 672 50.62 -1.90 1.77
N ASN A 673 49.45 -2.41 1.46
CA ASN A 673 49.15 -3.84 1.54
C ASN A 673 49.20 -4.48 0.16
N LEU A 674 50.29 -5.24 -0.13
CA LEU A 674 50.49 -5.92 -1.40
C LEU A 674 49.63 -7.21 -1.57
N THR A 675 48.96 -7.67 -0.52
CA THR A 675 48.18 -8.93 -0.55
C THR A 675 46.73 -8.71 -1.01
N VAL A 676 46.28 -7.49 -1.10
CA VAL A 676 44.90 -7.16 -1.55
C VAL A 676 44.82 -7.37 -3.05
N LYS A 677 44.15 -8.45 -3.47
CA LYS A 677 43.79 -8.74 -4.86
C LYS A 677 42.32 -8.48 -5.06
N ASN A 678 41.97 -7.61 -5.98
CA ASN A 678 40.57 -7.34 -6.32
C ASN A 678 40.10 -8.41 -7.31
N GLU A 679 39.37 -9.45 -6.86
CA GLU A 679 38.92 -10.57 -7.73
C GLU A 679 38.02 -10.11 -8.89
N LYS A 680 37.43 -8.92 -8.80
CA LYS A 680 36.57 -8.35 -9.85
C LYS A 680 37.28 -7.43 -10.82
N ASP A 681 38.49 -6.99 -10.50
CA ASP A 681 39.30 -6.08 -11.32
C ASP A 681 40.67 -6.65 -11.45
N LYS A 682 40.87 -7.47 -12.50
CA LYS A 682 42.17 -8.16 -12.77
C LYS A 682 43.31 -7.18 -13.05
N ASP A 683 42.97 -5.91 -13.31
CA ASP A 683 43.91 -4.84 -13.64
C ASP A 683 44.20 -3.90 -12.43
N TYR A 684 43.65 -4.21 -11.23
CA TYR A 684 43.95 -3.42 -10.05
C TYR A 684 45.38 -3.62 -9.56
N ASP A 685 46.19 -2.57 -9.72
CA ASP A 685 47.54 -2.50 -9.18
C ASP A 685 47.57 -1.65 -7.88
N PRO A 686 47.75 -2.26 -6.71
CA PRO A 686 47.82 -1.55 -5.44
C PRO A 686 48.94 -0.51 -5.37
N VAL A 687 50.06 -0.73 -6.10
CA VAL A 687 51.17 0.22 -6.14
C VAL A 687 50.77 1.48 -6.90
N SER A 688 50.14 1.34 -8.05
CA SER A 688 49.64 2.51 -8.83
C SER A 688 48.57 3.32 -8.09
N ALA A 689 47.63 2.64 -7.38
CA ALA A 689 46.67 3.28 -6.54
C ALA A 689 47.34 4.08 -5.42
N LYS A 690 48.30 3.51 -4.75
CA LYS A 690 49.07 4.16 -3.66
C LYS A 690 49.90 5.34 -4.14
N ILE A 691 50.52 5.24 -5.33
CA ILE A 691 51.24 6.37 -5.93
C ILE A 691 50.30 7.54 -6.19
N ASN A 692 49.11 7.30 -6.73
CA ASN A 692 48.11 8.39 -6.92
C ASN A 692 47.75 9.07 -5.60
N PHE A 693 47.58 8.28 -4.51
CA PHE A 693 47.39 8.84 -3.18
C PHE A 693 48.57 9.72 -2.73
N VAL A 694 49.82 9.25 -2.89
CA VAL A 694 51.03 9.98 -2.53
C VAL A 694 51.15 11.26 -3.35
N VAL A 695 50.78 11.28 -4.60
CA VAL A 695 50.70 12.49 -5.44
C VAL A 695 49.73 13.47 -4.84
N SER A 696 48.50 13.05 -4.46
CA SER A 696 47.51 13.90 -3.80
C SER A 696 47.99 14.42 -2.43
N LEU A 697 48.73 13.60 -1.69
CA LEU A 697 49.37 14.00 -0.43
C LEU A 697 50.40 15.10 -0.66
N CYS A 698 51.26 14.97 -1.68
CA CYS A 698 52.23 15.98 -2.06
C CYS A 698 51.57 17.29 -2.52
N GLU A 699 50.47 17.25 -3.24
CA GLU A 699 49.66 18.40 -3.63
C GLU A 699 49.18 19.21 -2.39
N LEU A 700 48.70 18.48 -1.35
CA LEU A 700 48.29 19.10 -0.08
C LEU A 700 49.46 19.72 0.69
N ILE A 701 50.61 19.06 0.69
CA ILE A 701 51.86 19.51 1.37
C ILE A 701 52.38 20.80 0.73
N LEU A 702 52.35 20.91 -0.57
CA LEU A 702 52.84 22.09 -1.32
C LEU A 702 51.94 23.33 -1.14
N GLY A 703 50.70 23.18 -0.69
CA GLY A 703 49.96 24.19 0.05
C GLY A 703 49.45 25.43 -0.70
N ASN A 704 49.54 25.49 -2.00
CA ASN A 704 49.07 26.63 -2.77
C ASN A 704 48.08 26.24 -3.82
N ASN A 705 46.82 26.15 -3.64
CA ASN A 705 45.76 26.09 -4.65
C ASN A 705 46.11 25.78 -6.13
N SER A 706 47.38 25.45 -6.40
CA SER A 706 47.94 25.05 -7.71
C SER A 706 48.17 23.56 -7.72
N SER A 707 47.48 22.88 -8.63
CA SER A 707 47.75 21.50 -8.98
C SER A 707 49.22 21.33 -9.36
N LEU A 708 49.86 20.26 -8.94
CA LEU A 708 51.23 19.88 -9.39
C LEU A 708 51.31 19.89 -10.91
N GLY A 709 52.38 20.40 -11.45
CA GLY A 709 52.64 20.35 -12.91
C GLY A 709 52.89 18.90 -13.35
N LYS A 710 52.63 18.61 -14.63
CA LYS A 710 52.82 17.28 -15.21
C LYS A 710 54.20 16.70 -14.95
N ARG A 711 55.26 17.52 -14.92
CA ARG A 711 56.62 17.10 -14.66
C ARG A 711 56.81 16.70 -13.20
N GLU A 712 56.21 17.45 -12.26
CA GLU A 712 56.28 17.16 -10.82
C GLU A 712 55.58 15.88 -10.51
N VAL A 713 54.36 15.65 -11.08
CA VAL A 713 53.64 14.38 -10.96
C VAL A 713 54.44 13.18 -11.47
N ALA A 714 55.03 13.35 -12.67
CA ALA A 714 55.88 12.28 -13.25
C ALA A 714 57.10 11.98 -12.37
N THR A 715 57.72 12.99 -11.78
CA THR A 715 58.88 12.83 -10.88
C THR A 715 58.51 12.12 -9.59
N ILE A 716 57.38 12.46 -8.99
CA ILE A 716 56.84 11.75 -7.82
C ILE A 716 56.49 10.31 -8.16
N ASP A 717 55.80 10.05 -9.28
CA ASP A 717 55.45 8.71 -9.74
C ASP A 717 56.68 7.85 -9.90
N TYR A 718 57.73 8.36 -10.55
CA TYR A 718 59.01 7.65 -10.75
C TYR A 718 59.71 7.35 -9.41
N ALA A 719 59.81 8.31 -8.51
CA ALA A 719 60.42 8.11 -7.20
C ALA A 719 59.65 7.11 -6.35
N CYS A 720 58.32 7.19 -6.32
CA CYS A 720 57.49 6.25 -5.61
C CYS A 720 57.63 4.81 -6.17
N LYS A 721 57.65 4.64 -7.49
CA LYS A 721 57.87 3.33 -8.11
C LYS A 721 59.20 2.71 -7.64
N ASN A 722 60.27 3.48 -7.57
CA ASN A 722 61.56 3.00 -7.11
C ASN A 722 61.49 2.59 -5.62
N VAL A 723 60.85 3.38 -4.77
CA VAL A 723 60.70 3.08 -3.35
C VAL A 723 59.88 1.80 -3.16
N TYR A 724 58.70 1.68 -3.79
CA TYR A 724 57.89 0.50 -3.66
C TYR A 724 58.47 -0.76 -4.33
N TYR A 725 59.19 -0.62 -5.43
CA TYR A 725 59.92 -1.75 -6.03
C TYR A 725 60.99 -2.34 -5.11
N ARG A 726 61.67 -1.49 -4.33
CA ARG A 726 62.59 -1.94 -3.28
C ARG A 726 61.88 -2.71 -2.19
N TYR A 727 60.72 -2.18 -1.72
CA TYR A 727 59.91 -2.84 -0.73
C TYR A 727 59.35 -4.18 -1.22
N ALA A 728 58.83 -4.22 -2.44
CA ALA A 728 58.27 -5.45 -3.04
C ALA A 728 59.26 -6.61 -3.17
N LYS A 729 60.58 -6.35 -3.24
CA LYS A 729 61.64 -7.38 -3.22
C LYS A 729 61.76 -8.08 -1.86
N ASN A 730 61.50 -7.40 -0.75
CA ASN A 730 61.57 -7.94 0.60
C ASN A 730 60.46 -7.29 1.47
N PRO A 731 59.21 -7.72 1.32
CA PRO A 731 58.05 -7.07 1.97
C PRO A 731 57.87 -7.51 3.43
N ILE A 732 58.77 -7.04 4.28
CA ILE A 732 58.70 -7.18 5.75
C ILE A 732 58.32 -5.88 6.41
N PRO A 733 57.65 -5.87 7.56
CA PRO A 733 57.19 -4.65 8.23
C PRO A 733 58.31 -3.62 8.51
N GLU A 734 59.52 -4.10 8.75
CA GLU A 734 60.69 -3.28 8.98
C GLU A 734 61.16 -2.51 7.75
N ASN A 735 60.84 -3.01 6.55
CA ASN A 735 61.15 -2.35 5.29
C ASN A 735 60.01 -1.50 4.74
N MET A 736 58.88 -1.40 5.42
CA MET A 736 57.76 -0.59 5.00
C MET A 736 58.22 0.86 4.74
N PRO A 737 57.99 1.40 3.54
CA PRO A 737 58.43 2.75 3.19
C PRO A 737 57.78 3.80 4.09
N ILE A 738 58.54 4.87 4.37
CA ILE A 738 58.10 6.08 5.09
C ILE A 738 58.38 7.30 4.23
N LEU A 739 57.93 8.48 4.61
CA LEU A 739 58.11 9.73 3.86
C LEU A 739 59.61 10.06 3.62
N GLU A 740 60.49 9.66 4.58
CA GLU A 740 61.94 9.83 4.43
C GLU A 740 62.51 9.03 3.24
N ASP A 741 61.99 7.85 2.96
CA ASP A 741 62.43 7.05 1.83
C ASP A 741 62.11 7.76 0.51
N LEU A 742 60.92 8.37 0.40
CA LEU A 742 60.54 9.21 -0.73
C LEU A 742 61.42 10.47 -0.84
N TYR A 743 61.63 11.14 0.30
CA TYR A 743 62.53 12.30 0.38
C TYR A 743 63.92 12.00 -0.12
N ASN A 744 64.57 10.91 0.32
CA ASN A 744 65.89 10.48 -0.05
C ASN A 744 65.92 10.07 -1.54
N GLU A 745 64.88 9.39 -2.05
CA GLU A 745 64.81 9.02 -3.47
C GLU A 745 64.72 10.28 -4.35
N LEU A 746 63.86 11.27 -4.03
CA LEU A 746 63.74 12.53 -4.76
C LEU A 746 65.07 13.32 -4.79
N ARG A 747 65.84 13.26 -3.74
CA ARG A 747 67.19 13.89 -3.69
C ARG A 747 68.26 13.14 -4.50
N SER A 748 68.09 11.88 -4.75
CA SER A 748 69.07 11.06 -5.49
C SER A 748 68.80 10.99 -6.98
N LEU A 749 67.73 11.73 -7.48
CA LEU A 749 67.43 11.80 -8.89
C LEU A 749 68.48 12.59 -9.68
N ASP A 750 68.80 12.12 -10.88
CA ASP A 750 69.74 12.70 -11.79
C ASP A 750 69.09 13.22 -13.10
N GLY A 751 69.77 14.06 -13.85
CA GLY A 751 69.37 14.50 -15.19
C GLY A 751 68.21 15.48 -15.17
N GLU A 752 67.21 15.28 -16.06
CA GLU A 752 66.10 16.22 -16.22
C GLU A 752 65.17 16.30 -14.99
N MET A 753 65.22 15.32 -14.08
CA MET A 753 64.40 15.27 -12.87
C MET A 753 65.11 15.80 -11.64
N GLU A 754 66.39 16.11 -11.71
CA GLU A 754 67.24 16.53 -10.56
C GLU A 754 66.70 17.83 -9.90
N GLU A 755 66.44 18.88 -10.68
CA GLU A 755 66.00 20.17 -10.19
C GLU A 755 64.60 20.06 -9.55
N ILE A 756 63.70 19.33 -10.19
CA ILE A 756 62.34 19.13 -9.72
C ILE A 756 62.37 18.26 -8.45
N GLY A 757 63.15 17.18 -8.43
CA GLY A 757 63.28 16.34 -7.24
C GLY A 757 63.82 17.06 -6.04
N ARG A 758 64.81 17.93 -6.22
CA ARG A 758 65.35 18.81 -5.17
C ARG A 758 64.26 19.77 -4.63
N SER A 759 63.52 20.41 -5.51
CA SER A 759 62.41 21.32 -5.11
C SER A 759 61.38 20.60 -4.28
N LEU A 760 60.92 19.44 -4.73
CA LEU A 760 59.95 18.59 -4.02
C LEU A 760 60.49 18.11 -2.64
N SER A 761 61.79 17.73 -2.59
CA SER A 761 62.39 17.29 -1.33
C SER A 761 62.47 18.41 -0.33
N VAL A 762 62.73 19.67 -0.72
CA VAL A 762 62.70 20.82 0.16
C VAL A 762 61.31 21.01 0.80
N ALA A 763 60.22 20.85 0.02
CA ALA A 763 58.85 20.92 0.53
C ALA A 763 58.55 19.77 1.53
N LEU A 764 59.04 18.54 1.22
CA LEU A 764 58.87 17.41 2.12
C LEU A 764 59.75 17.46 3.37
N SER A 765 60.83 18.24 3.41
CA SER A 765 61.76 18.31 4.56
C SER A 765 61.07 18.64 5.87
N ARG A 766 60.04 19.51 5.84
CA ARG A 766 59.24 19.86 6.99
C ARG A 766 58.52 18.65 7.62
N TYR A 767 58.17 17.65 6.81
CA TYR A 767 57.41 16.46 7.17
C TYR A 767 58.31 15.26 7.46
N THR A 768 59.57 15.31 7.09
CA THR A 768 60.52 14.21 7.33
C THR A 768 61.43 14.51 8.55
N SER A 769 62.15 15.62 8.55
CA SER A 769 63.11 16.02 9.57
C SER A 769 62.72 17.30 10.33
N GLY A 770 61.67 18.05 9.86
CA GLY A 770 61.23 19.31 10.42
C GLY A 770 60.14 19.15 11.49
N SER A 771 59.42 20.27 11.74
CA SER A 771 58.41 20.37 12.82
C SER A 771 57.20 19.46 12.66
N LEU A 772 57.01 18.83 11.53
CA LEU A 772 55.90 17.90 11.22
C LEU A 772 56.40 16.48 10.98
N SER A 773 57.53 16.09 11.55
CA SER A 773 58.10 14.74 11.44
C SER A 773 57.20 13.64 12.03
N TYR A 774 56.13 14.04 12.71
CA TYR A 774 55.08 13.13 13.20
C TYR A 774 54.58 12.17 12.06
N PHE A 775 54.50 12.62 10.83
CA PHE A 775 54.06 11.82 9.70
C PHE A 775 55.14 10.88 9.10
N ASN A 776 56.37 10.98 9.60
CA ASN A 776 57.53 10.20 9.12
C ASN A 776 57.85 9.00 10.01
N HIS A 777 56.85 8.24 10.38
CA HIS A 777 56.96 7.07 11.20
C HIS A 777 56.19 5.89 10.58
N ARG A 778 56.60 4.67 10.85
CA ARG A 778 55.79 3.47 10.56
C ARG A 778 54.58 3.43 11.43
N SER A 779 53.49 2.88 10.92
CA SER A 779 52.28 2.69 11.74
C SER A 779 52.57 1.81 12.94
N ASN A 780 52.15 2.29 14.12
CA ASN A 780 52.27 1.58 15.38
C ASN A 780 50.93 1.33 16.06
N VAL A 781 49.84 1.56 15.33
CA VAL A 781 48.47 1.32 15.77
C VAL A 781 47.82 0.24 14.92
N ASP A 782 47.25 -0.76 15.56
CA ASP A 782 46.51 -1.80 14.94
C ASP A 782 45.01 -1.47 14.95
N ILE A 783 44.42 -1.33 13.75
CA ILE A 783 43.00 -0.98 13.56
C ILE A 783 42.20 -2.28 13.49
N ASN A 784 42.10 -3.03 14.59
CA ASN A 784 41.40 -4.33 14.63
C ASN A 784 39.99 -4.28 15.18
N SER A 785 39.60 -3.22 15.90
CA SER A 785 38.25 -3.08 16.44
C SER A 785 37.20 -2.89 15.33
N ARG A 786 36.00 -3.40 15.58
CA ARG A 786 34.80 -3.13 14.73
C ARG A 786 34.36 -1.68 14.79
N LEU A 787 34.65 -0.99 15.89
CA LEU A 787 34.27 0.40 16.11
C LEU A 787 35.52 1.21 16.42
N VAL A 788 35.91 2.08 15.51
CA VAL A 788 37.11 2.91 15.61
C VAL A 788 36.76 4.37 15.44
N CYS A 789 37.25 5.22 16.32
CA CYS A 789 37.12 6.68 16.23
C CYS A 789 38.51 7.32 16.16
N PHE A 790 38.76 8.07 15.13
CA PHE A 790 39.94 8.91 14.95
C PHE A 790 39.66 10.30 15.52
N ASP A 791 40.10 10.57 16.74
CA ASP A 791 39.93 11.86 17.44
C ASP A 791 41.04 12.84 17.01
N LEU A 792 40.67 13.89 16.28
CA LEU A 792 41.52 14.90 15.69
C LEU A 792 41.44 16.26 16.45
N LYS A 793 40.78 16.30 17.57
CA LYS A 793 40.50 17.56 18.29
C LYS A 793 41.72 18.40 18.59
N GLU A 794 42.87 17.77 18.84
CA GLU A 794 44.11 18.44 19.17
C GLU A 794 45.02 18.79 17.98
N MET A 795 44.57 18.46 16.78
CA MET A 795 45.23 18.84 15.53
C MET A 795 44.91 20.28 15.12
N ASP A 796 45.94 21.03 14.71
CA ASP A 796 45.78 22.36 14.14
C ASP A 796 45.02 22.30 12.79
N ASN A 797 44.23 23.32 12.51
CA ASN A 797 43.41 23.38 11.27
C ASN A 797 44.21 23.15 9.98
N ASN A 798 45.45 23.63 9.92
CA ASN A 798 46.30 23.50 8.72
C ASN A 798 46.83 22.06 8.50
N GLN A 799 46.89 21.25 9.53
CA GLN A 799 47.41 19.87 9.49
C GLN A 799 46.26 18.85 9.48
N ARG A 800 45.08 19.27 9.96
CA ARG A 800 43.88 18.42 10.04
C ARG A 800 43.48 17.86 8.70
N ASP A 801 43.52 18.66 7.64
CA ASP A 801 43.14 18.24 6.29
C ASP A 801 44.08 17.13 5.78
N LEU A 802 45.39 17.29 5.99
CA LEU A 802 46.39 16.28 5.64
C LEU A 802 46.17 15.00 6.45
N THR A 803 45.93 15.14 7.73
CA THR A 803 45.68 14.02 8.64
C THR A 803 44.38 13.28 8.24
N MET A 804 43.33 14.02 7.88
CA MET A 804 42.06 13.41 7.40
C MET A 804 42.28 12.61 6.13
N LEU A 805 43.08 13.08 5.18
CA LEU A 805 43.41 12.35 3.97
C LEU A 805 44.17 11.06 4.29
N ILE A 806 45.13 11.08 5.19
CA ILE A 806 45.90 9.89 5.62
C ILE A 806 44.98 8.87 6.32
N ILE A 807 44.08 9.32 7.18
CA ILE A 807 43.12 8.46 7.86
C ILE A 807 42.14 7.84 6.88
N GLN A 808 41.68 8.63 5.90
CA GLN A 808 40.77 8.15 4.86
C GLN A 808 41.42 7.00 4.08
N GLU A 809 42.68 7.11 3.73
CA GLU A 809 43.43 6.01 3.08
C GLU A 809 43.52 4.77 3.96
N ALA A 810 43.88 4.90 5.22
CA ALA A 810 43.93 3.78 6.17
C ALA A 810 42.56 3.11 6.36
N ILE A 811 41.46 3.90 6.36
CA ILE A 811 40.10 3.36 6.38
C ILE A 811 39.81 2.61 5.07
N TRP A 812 40.26 3.12 3.93
CA TRP A 812 40.03 2.50 2.64
C TRP A 812 40.71 1.11 2.53
N ASP A 813 41.92 0.97 3.06
CA ASP A 813 42.59 -0.32 3.19
C ASP A 813 41.75 -1.31 4.04
N ARG A 814 41.13 -0.83 5.12
CA ARG A 814 40.23 -1.64 5.94
C ARG A 814 38.94 -2.01 5.21
N VAL A 815 38.36 -1.08 4.44
CA VAL A 815 37.18 -1.33 3.59
C VAL A 815 37.48 -2.42 2.58
N ALA A 816 38.65 -2.38 1.91
CA ALA A 816 39.08 -3.39 0.95
C ALA A 816 39.19 -4.77 1.60
N ALA A 817 39.88 -4.86 2.73
CA ALA A 817 40.04 -6.11 3.50
C ALA A 817 38.69 -6.69 4.00
N ASN A 818 37.75 -5.85 4.40
CA ASN A 818 36.42 -6.28 4.84
C ASN A 818 35.56 -6.74 3.65
N ARG A 819 35.70 -6.13 2.49
CA ARG A 819 35.00 -6.51 1.25
C ARG A 819 35.33 -7.94 0.84
N GLU A 820 36.59 -8.34 0.93
CA GLU A 820 37.02 -9.72 0.69
C GLU A 820 36.37 -10.72 1.66
N LYS A 821 36.12 -10.31 2.90
CA LYS A 821 35.45 -11.10 3.95
C LYS A 821 33.90 -11.04 3.86
N GLY A 822 33.34 -10.34 2.87
CA GLY A 822 31.91 -10.13 2.76
C GLY A 822 31.29 -9.26 3.87
N ARG A 823 32.10 -8.45 4.57
CA ARG A 823 31.68 -7.57 5.66
C ARG A 823 31.59 -6.13 5.16
N SER A 824 30.50 -5.42 5.55
CA SER A 824 30.37 -4.00 5.24
C SER A 824 31.14 -3.13 6.23
N THR A 825 31.65 -2.00 5.74
CA THR A 825 32.26 -0.96 6.57
C THR A 825 31.49 0.35 6.38
N TRP A 826 31.09 0.96 7.46
CA TRP A 826 30.47 2.28 7.49
C TRP A 826 31.52 3.31 7.86
N VAL A 827 31.53 4.43 7.14
CA VAL A 827 32.47 5.52 7.38
C VAL A 827 31.69 6.78 7.68
N ASP A 828 31.87 7.33 8.87
CA ASP A 828 31.25 8.56 9.34
C ASP A 828 32.30 9.66 9.36
N ILE A 829 32.06 10.73 8.61
CA ILE A 829 32.96 11.89 8.56
C ILE A 829 32.18 13.08 9.12
N ASP A 830 32.52 13.53 10.32
CA ASP A 830 31.96 14.75 10.87
C ASP A 830 32.65 15.97 10.25
N GLU A 831 31.94 17.10 10.20
CA GLU A 831 32.42 18.34 9.57
C GLU A 831 32.96 18.12 8.14
N PHE A 832 32.24 17.29 7.35
CA PHE A 832 32.62 16.85 5.99
C PHE A 832 32.96 18.03 5.04
N HIS A 833 32.40 19.23 5.27
CA HIS A 833 32.69 20.40 4.46
C HIS A 833 34.19 20.78 4.46
N ARG A 834 34.93 20.40 5.50
CA ARG A 834 36.39 20.65 5.61
C ARG A 834 37.19 19.77 4.66
N VAL A 835 36.67 18.56 4.38
CA VAL A 835 37.28 17.63 3.41
C VAL A 835 36.88 17.99 1.98
N ALA A 836 35.59 18.28 1.76
CA ALA A 836 35.03 18.50 0.45
C ALA A 836 35.54 19.77 -0.27
N THR A 837 35.95 20.79 0.47
CA THR A 837 36.42 22.07 -0.10
C THR A 837 37.81 21.97 -0.72
N ARG A 838 38.61 20.95 -0.39
CA ARG A 838 40.01 20.83 -0.79
C ARG A 838 40.39 19.53 -1.50
N CYS A 839 39.61 18.48 -1.30
CA CYS A 839 39.78 17.25 -2.08
C CYS A 839 38.86 17.31 -3.33
N ARG A 840 39.46 17.29 -4.53
CA ARG A 840 38.75 16.95 -5.76
C ARG A 840 38.45 15.44 -5.69
N ILE A 841 37.40 15.08 -4.99
CA ILE A 841 36.86 13.71 -4.99
C ILE A 841 35.96 13.55 -6.18
#